data_07824e9e16588c08ea3be3a212915c70
#
_entry.id   07824e9e16588c08ea3be3a212915c70
#
_cell.length_a   1.000
_cell.length_b   1.000
_cell.length_c   1.000
_cell.angle_alpha   90.00
_cell.angle_beta   90.00
_cell.angle_gamma   90.00
#
_symmetry.space_group_name_H-M   'P 1'
#
loop_
_entity.id
_entity.type
_entity.pdbx_description
1 polymer ?
#
loop_
_entity_poly.entity_id
_entity_poly.type
_entity_poly.pdbx_seq_one_letter_code
_entity_poly.pdbx_strand_id
1 'polypeptide(L)'
;MKKKRDDSVSLSLKVTRIMKITLILILVGVIQVSATTYAQEHRISVSVKNGTFYDVVSQIERQSEFMFFYKSEEIDGNQRINLNAKNKLVSEILDEITKNNNLTYKVTGKHIIITKTAITSQITKEIVGVVTDERGEPIVGANVVEKGTSNGTITDLEGKFSLTVSEKSVLIVSYIGYNTQDVTVTSKTVYNIQLEEDSQALDEVVVVGYGTQKKVNLTGSVASVSSDEIKDRVQTDVLSSIQGTVPGVTIVSRPGKDVSINFRGRGNLGTSEPLYVIDGAIADATFFSNLDPNSIESISFLKDAASSAIYGSRAAYGVVLVTTKQGKDGRMEVSYSGMVGMKAPTYTQDLVNSWEYAELYNEALYNTNPSAGKNQGYSDEEINLFRNGTKPDLYPNTNWVDLLFDDWTATTKHSLNFSGGTKKLRYFAGLGYVYDTENIRNRDTRRYNLNLNVASDVTDWLTFRGSVKYIQRNKDVDGGTPSFDNILIVPSTFVARQSTGEWGSVESGHEASGTFVGGNPLRAYSTNDWSKNTIENSMYELGFDLKPLKDLVITGQGTYKSYEYKNKAYVSLKDDVPSFLNPGTVIGGTGNTTNSMEVNWKKHSFLTYTGMANYSLTKNIHSLSVLAGVSYEHYQEETLMASRQDFPADSFSDLSAGATSGALYQNGSSMQEYKMFSYFGRINYTLMDRYLFEANFRADASSRFYADNRWGYFPSFSMGWRISEEPFMKSMRHIIDNLKFRVSYGTLGNINNVGNYDYFQNYSGTGYYSFDDTSAKVIKESKPANPSLSWEKVALTDIGLDFDLWNGKLSGTADYYIKNTSDILLAYNVPLETGISNAPSQNVAKVRNRGFEFALTHRNTIGEVSYMVSANIATNNNEITDLSSSNDIINNLENGHGVAKYILREGESIGSFYGFESDGLYTQEEIDAGHYYTYGGVTPNAGDTKFVPQRELDWGEEITDSDRTIIGCEVPDFTY
;
A
#
# COMPACT_ATOMS: atom_id res chain seq x y z
N MET A 1 -13.55 -34.36 -25.16
CA MET A 1 -13.35 -33.05 -24.46
C MET A 1 -13.95 -32.95 -23.07
N LYS A 2 -14.89 -33.78 -22.61
CA LYS A 2 -15.47 -33.70 -21.25
C LYS A 2 -14.56 -34.14 -20.09
N LYS A 3 -13.54 -34.93 -20.34
CA LYS A 3 -12.70 -35.54 -19.27
C LYS A 3 -11.59 -34.60 -18.72
N LYS A 4 -11.21 -33.54 -19.45
CA LYS A 4 -10.18 -32.59 -19.01
C LYS A 4 -10.71 -31.44 -18.13
N ARG A 5 -12.01 -31.21 -18.12
CA ARG A 5 -12.64 -30.10 -17.35
C ARG A 5 -12.85 -30.44 -15.88
N ASP A 6 -13.07 -31.73 -15.57
CA ASP A 6 -13.24 -32.20 -14.20
C ASP A 6 -11.91 -32.23 -13.41
N ASP A 7 -10.79 -32.41 -14.09
CA ASP A 7 -9.48 -32.49 -13.42
C ASP A 7 -8.97 -31.14 -12.91
N SER A 8 -9.29 -30.01 -13.55
CA SER A 8 -8.84 -28.68 -13.13
C SER A 8 -9.62 -28.16 -11.91
N VAL A 9 -10.91 -28.40 -11.85
CA VAL A 9 -11.76 -28.06 -10.70
C VAL A 9 -11.43 -28.96 -9.52
N SER A 10 -11.15 -30.24 -9.77
CA SER A 10 -10.72 -31.17 -8.72
C SER A 10 -9.32 -30.85 -8.18
N LEU A 11 -8.44 -30.30 -9.01
CA LEU A 11 -7.09 -29.90 -8.62
C LEU A 11 -7.14 -28.63 -7.73
N SER A 12 -7.95 -27.63 -8.09
CA SER A 12 -8.19 -26.42 -7.30
C SER A 12 -8.76 -26.74 -5.92
N LEU A 13 -9.78 -27.62 -5.85
CA LEU A 13 -10.36 -28.09 -4.60
C LEU A 13 -9.38 -28.92 -3.77
N LYS A 14 -8.51 -29.74 -4.41
CA LYS A 14 -7.47 -30.49 -3.72
C LYS A 14 -6.37 -29.56 -3.19
N VAL A 15 -5.94 -28.57 -3.96
CA VAL A 15 -4.95 -27.58 -3.53
C VAL A 15 -5.51 -26.77 -2.33
N THR A 16 -6.76 -26.30 -2.40
CA THR A 16 -7.41 -25.61 -1.30
C THR A 16 -7.56 -26.47 -0.05
N ARG A 17 -7.84 -27.79 -0.19
CA ARG A 17 -7.84 -28.74 0.92
C ARG A 17 -6.45 -28.98 1.50
N ILE A 18 -5.45 -29.17 0.66
CA ILE A 18 -4.05 -29.33 1.09
C ILE A 18 -3.61 -28.07 1.84
N MET A 19 -3.90 -26.89 1.32
CA MET A 19 -3.56 -25.62 1.98
C MET A 19 -4.25 -25.45 3.34
N LYS A 20 -5.53 -25.83 3.47
CA LYS A 20 -6.23 -25.84 4.77
C LYS A 20 -5.61 -26.83 5.75
N ILE A 21 -5.24 -28.01 5.27
CA ILE A 21 -4.58 -29.06 6.09
C ILE A 21 -3.17 -28.57 6.50
N THR A 22 -2.43 -27.95 5.60
CA THR A 22 -1.10 -27.38 5.89
C THR A 22 -1.19 -26.24 6.91
N LEU A 23 -2.21 -25.38 6.79
CA LEU A 23 -2.46 -24.33 7.77
C LEU A 23 -2.78 -24.89 9.16
N ILE A 24 -3.60 -25.93 9.22
CA ILE A 24 -3.93 -26.64 10.47
C ILE A 24 -2.68 -27.31 11.03
N LEU A 25 -1.82 -27.93 10.21
CA LEU A 25 -0.58 -28.55 10.64
C LEU A 25 0.46 -27.52 11.12
N ILE A 26 0.53 -26.34 10.50
CA ILE A 26 1.35 -25.22 10.97
C ILE A 26 0.81 -24.70 12.31
N LEU A 27 -0.51 -24.52 12.44
CA LEU A 27 -1.17 -24.11 13.68
C LEU A 27 -0.94 -25.13 14.81
N VAL A 28 -1.06 -26.42 14.53
CA VAL A 28 -0.77 -27.51 15.46
C VAL A 28 0.71 -27.55 15.83
N GLY A 29 1.61 -27.28 14.87
CA GLY A 29 3.05 -27.17 15.10
C GLY A 29 3.41 -26.01 16.03
N VAL A 30 2.76 -24.87 15.89
CA VAL A 30 2.95 -23.69 16.77
C VAL A 30 2.41 -23.96 18.18
N ILE A 31 1.32 -24.70 18.33
CA ILE A 31 0.73 -25.05 19.63
C ILE A 31 1.62 -26.08 20.39
N GLN A 32 2.42 -26.89 19.70
CA GLN A 32 3.31 -27.88 20.36
C GLN A 32 4.62 -27.31 20.94
N VAL A 33 4.93 -26.02 20.74
CA VAL A 33 6.16 -25.38 21.28
C VAL A 33 6.02 -24.93 22.75
N SER A 34 4.87 -25.13 23.38
CA SER A 34 4.64 -24.78 24.80
C SER A 34 4.98 -25.90 25.79
N ALA A 35 6.10 -26.59 25.61
CA ALA A 35 6.48 -27.70 26.48
C ALA A 35 7.72 -27.41 27.34
N THR A 36 7.66 -26.41 28.23
CA THR A 36 8.73 -26.20 29.21
C THR A 36 8.25 -26.00 30.66
N THR A 37 7.08 -26.53 31.03
CA THR A 37 6.60 -26.38 32.41
C THR A 37 5.97 -27.64 33.00
N TYR A 38 6.28 -28.83 32.50
CA TYR A 38 5.67 -30.07 33.02
C TYR A 38 6.08 -30.40 34.47
N ALA A 39 7.28 -29.99 34.92
CA ALA A 39 7.76 -30.23 36.29
C ALA A 39 7.15 -29.29 37.33
N GLN A 40 6.52 -28.22 36.93
CA GLN A 40 5.89 -27.24 37.85
C GLN A 40 4.41 -27.51 38.15
N GLU A 41 3.78 -28.50 37.49
CA GLU A 41 2.36 -28.77 37.69
C GLU A 41 2.05 -30.06 38.44
N HIS A 42 3.02 -31.02 38.56
CA HIS A 42 2.80 -32.31 39.21
C HIS A 42 3.13 -32.25 40.70
N ARG A 43 2.09 -32.42 41.54
CA ARG A 43 2.20 -32.54 42.97
C ARG A 43 2.19 -34.00 43.43
N ILE A 44 3.20 -34.39 44.18
CA ILE A 44 3.34 -35.77 44.67
C ILE A 44 3.62 -35.76 46.18
N SER A 45 3.47 -36.93 46.78
CA SER A 45 3.79 -37.09 48.21
C SER A 45 4.88 -38.16 48.35
N VAL A 46 6.03 -37.76 48.82
CA VAL A 46 7.20 -38.60 49.04
C VAL A 46 7.55 -38.60 50.51
N SER A 47 7.62 -39.81 51.13
CA SER A 47 8.01 -39.95 52.50
C SER A 47 9.06 -41.05 52.62
N VAL A 48 10.29 -40.64 52.91
CA VAL A 48 11.45 -41.53 53.12
C VAL A 48 12.10 -41.20 54.43
N LYS A 49 12.19 -42.18 55.34
CA LYS A 49 12.79 -42.04 56.65
C LYS A 49 14.02 -42.94 56.71
N ASN A 50 15.20 -42.32 56.79
CA ASN A 50 16.49 -42.99 56.80
C ASN A 50 16.72 -43.95 55.57
N GLY A 51 16.16 -43.57 54.41
CA GLY A 51 16.28 -44.29 53.12
C GLY A 51 17.45 -43.77 52.30
N THR A 52 17.66 -44.37 51.14
CA THR A 52 18.72 -43.98 50.20
C THR A 52 18.23 -42.96 49.16
N PHE A 53 19.12 -42.32 48.41
CA PHE A 53 18.78 -41.51 47.27
C PHE A 53 17.91 -42.23 46.25
N TYR A 54 18.20 -43.52 46.05
CA TYR A 54 17.40 -44.37 45.14
C TYR A 54 15.98 -44.56 45.63
N ASP A 55 15.74 -44.64 46.94
CA ASP A 55 14.38 -44.76 47.50
C ASP A 55 13.54 -43.55 47.21
N VAL A 56 14.15 -42.35 47.23
CA VAL A 56 13.47 -41.08 46.89
C VAL A 56 13.16 -41.04 45.40
N VAL A 57 14.14 -41.29 44.55
CA VAL A 57 13.96 -41.29 43.07
C VAL A 57 12.88 -42.27 42.65
N SER A 58 12.95 -43.53 43.20
CA SER A 58 11.95 -44.54 42.91
C SER A 58 10.52 -44.16 43.34
N GLN A 59 10.34 -43.44 44.44
CA GLN A 59 9.03 -42.95 44.85
C GLN A 59 8.50 -41.83 43.94
N ILE A 60 9.39 -40.97 43.41
CA ILE A 60 9.02 -39.95 42.44
C ILE A 60 8.64 -40.58 41.11
N GLU A 61 9.42 -41.50 40.59
CA GLU A 61 9.15 -42.21 39.34
C GLU A 61 7.85 -43.02 39.36
N ARG A 62 7.50 -43.65 40.52
CA ARG A 62 6.23 -44.39 40.67
C ARG A 62 4.98 -43.51 40.72
N GLN A 63 5.12 -42.26 41.14
CA GLN A 63 4.00 -41.30 41.29
C GLN A 63 3.92 -40.25 40.20
N SER A 64 4.88 -40.27 39.25
CA SER A 64 4.97 -39.32 38.16
C SER A 64 5.46 -39.99 36.89
N GLU A 65 5.41 -39.33 35.76
CA GLU A 65 5.97 -39.84 34.48
C GLU A 65 7.44 -39.41 34.29
N PHE A 66 8.11 -38.91 35.30
CA PHE A 66 9.50 -38.48 35.23
C PHE A 66 10.46 -39.69 35.33
N MET A 67 11.52 -39.65 34.54
CA MET A 67 12.63 -40.60 34.55
C MET A 67 13.93 -39.89 34.95
N PHE A 68 14.68 -40.47 35.81
CA PHE A 68 15.92 -39.92 36.34
C PHE A 68 17.13 -40.49 35.65
N PHE A 69 18.05 -39.57 35.26
CA PHE A 69 19.35 -39.94 34.69
C PHE A 69 20.46 -39.34 35.53
N TYR A 70 21.35 -40.16 35.98
CA TYR A 70 22.53 -39.75 36.73
C TYR A 70 23.65 -40.78 36.57
N LYS A 71 24.90 -40.36 36.75
CA LYS A 71 26.05 -41.24 36.73
C LYS A 71 26.28 -41.80 38.12
N SER A 72 26.21 -43.11 38.24
CA SER A 72 26.38 -43.83 39.51
C SER A 72 27.75 -43.64 40.18
N GLU A 73 28.73 -43.18 39.42
CA GLU A 73 30.09 -42.88 39.90
C GLU A 73 30.20 -41.48 40.52
N GLU A 74 29.26 -40.61 40.19
CA GLU A 74 29.27 -39.20 40.65
C GLU A 74 28.31 -38.95 41.82
N ILE A 75 27.34 -39.85 42.09
CA ILE A 75 26.33 -39.74 43.11
C ILE A 75 26.43 -40.91 44.07
N ASP A 76 26.67 -40.61 45.37
CA ASP A 76 26.63 -41.66 46.40
C ASP A 76 25.17 -42.07 46.65
N GLY A 77 24.75 -43.10 45.92
CA GLY A 77 23.41 -43.68 45.98
C GLY A 77 23.01 -44.26 47.34
N ASN A 78 23.99 -44.53 48.23
CA ASN A 78 23.77 -45.08 49.57
C ASN A 78 23.65 -43.99 50.64
N GLN A 79 23.80 -42.72 50.30
CA GLN A 79 23.62 -41.59 51.23
C GLN A 79 22.22 -41.60 51.85
N ARG A 80 22.15 -41.50 53.16
CA ARG A 80 20.89 -41.56 53.92
C ARG A 80 20.15 -40.25 53.88
N ILE A 81 18.91 -40.28 53.34
CA ILE A 81 18.05 -39.11 53.19
C ILE A 81 16.80 -39.28 54.05
N ASN A 82 16.43 -38.21 54.76
CA ASN A 82 15.16 -38.08 55.43
C ASN A 82 14.34 -37.02 54.68
N LEU A 83 13.26 -37.40 54.04
CA LEU A 83 12.39 -36.53 53.31
C LEU A 83 10.92 -36.82 53.61
N ASN A 84 10.18 -35.78 53.96
CA ASN A 84 8.73 -35.88 54.19
C ASN A 84 8.01 -34.77 53.45
N ALA A 85 7.73 -34.99 52.24
CA ALA A 85 7.06 -34.04 51.34
C ALA A 85 5.61 -34.50 51.10
N LYS A 86 4.61 -33.76 51.55
CA LYS A 86 3.19 -34.07 51.32
C LYS A 86 2.64 -33.06 50.34
N ASN A 87 2.10 -33.50 49.18
CA ASN A 87 1.49 -32.71 48.16
C ASN A 87 2.36 -31.52 47.67
N LYS A 88 3.69 -31.76 47.53
CA LYS A 88 4.62 -30.77 46.99
C LYS A 88 4.85 -30.96 45.49
N LEU A 89 5.27 -29.91 44.82
CA LEU A 89 5.67 -29.96 43.41
C LEU A 89 6.96 -30.81 43.27
N VAL A 90 7.10 -31.52 42.16
CA VAL A 90 8.32 -32.33 41.91
C VAL A 90 9.57 -31.45 41.93
N SER A 91 9.52 -30.21 41.42
CA SER A 91 10.60 -29.22 41.48
C SER A 91 10.98 -28.86 42.91
N GLU A 92 10.01 -28.62 43.82
CA GLU A 92 10.25 -28.30 45.21
C GLU A 92 10.94 -29.46 45.94
N ILE A 93 10.56 -30.71 45.64
CA ILE A 93 11.18 -31.92 46.20
C ILE A 93 12.60 -32.07 45.69
N LEU A 94 12.83 -31.82 44.37
CA LEU A 94 14.17 -31.86 43.80
C LEU A 94 15.10 -30.77 44.36
N ASP A 95 14.61 -29.57 44.55
CA ASP A 95 15.37 -28.47 45.17
C ASP A 95 15.80 -28.83 46.57
N GLU A 96 14.89 -29.42 47.35
CA GLU A 96 15.19 -29.86 48.74
C GLU A 96 16.25 -30.96 48.79
N ILE A 97 16.23 -31.92 47.83
CA ILE A 97 17.17 -33.03 47.78
C ILE A 97 18.54 -32.58 47.28
N THR A 98 18.53 -31.74 46.21
CA THR A 98 19.77 -31.31 45.58
C THR A 98 20.56 -30.32 46.38
N LYS A 99 19.88 -29.35 47.05
CA LYS A 99 20.48 -28.33 47.88
C LYS A 99 21.23 -28.90 49.08
N ASN A 100 20.72 -29.97 49.67
CA ASN A 100 21.33 -30.61 50.84
C ASN A 100 22.44 -31.57 50.51
N ASN A 101 22.65 -31.96 49.23
CA ASN A 101 23.56 -33.00 48.83
C ASN A 101 24.60 -32.55 47.79
N ASN A 102 24.80 -31.23 47.55
CA ASN A 102 25.74 -30.66 46.59
C ASN A 102 25.50 -31.20 45.17
N LEU A 103 24.24 -31.36 44.83
CA LEU A 103 23.78 -31.79 43.52
C LEU A 103 23.06 -30.67 42.80
N THR A 104 23.05 -30.69 41.51
CA THR A 104 22.22 -29.87 40.65
C THR A 104 21.43 -30.72 39.69
N TYR A 105 20.26 -30.24 39.27
CA TYR A 105 19.43 -30.97 38.32
C TYR A 105 19.01 -30.13 37.16
N LYS A 106 18.75 -30.77 36.04
CA LYS A 106 18.16 -30.16 34.84
C LYS A 106 16.97 -30.99 34.38
N VAL A 107 15.82 -30.37 34.19
CA VAL A 107 14.62 -31.02 33.65
C VAL A 107 14.56 -30.76 32.16
N THR A 108 14.41 -31.80 31.36
CA THR A 108 14.25 -31.75 29.91
C THR A 108 13.08 -32.66 29.50
N GLY A 109 11.89 -32.08 29.37
CA GLY A 109 10.62 -32.79 29.19
C GLY A 109 10.32 -33.69 30.39
N LYS A 110 10.24 -35.03 30.21
CA LYS A 110 10.02 -36.03 31.27
C LYS A 110 11.31 -36.56 31.84
N HIS A 111 12.49 -36.06 31.46
CA HIS A 111 13.79 -36.51 31.90
C HIS A 111 14.39 -35.52 32.90
N ILE A 112 14.83 -36.02 34.04
CA ILE A 112 15.52 -35.28 35.10
C ILE A 112 16.95 -35.78 35.16
N ILE A 113 17.90 -34.92 34.79
CA ILE A 113 19.33 -35.21 34.81
C ILE A 113 19.91 -34.61 36.07
N ILE A 114 20.53 -35.43 36.93
CA ILE A 114 21.18 -35.02 38.17
C ILE A 114 22.69 -35.15 38.01
N THR A 115 23.40 -34.06 38.37
CA THR A 115 24.87 -33.98 38.35
C THR A 115 25.41 -33.38 39.63
N LYS A 116 26.66 -33.68 39.97
CA LYS A 116 27.34 -33.09 41.14
C LYS A 116 27.67 -31.64 40.84
N THR A 117 27.42 -30.77 41.80
CA THR A 117 27.78 -29.34 41.70
C THR A 117 29.30 -29.28 41.75
N ALA A 118 29.95 -28.91 40.65
CA ALA A 118 31.37 -28.67 40.61
C ALA A 118 31.64 -27.38 41.41
N ILE A 119 32.18 -27.50 42.63
CA ILE A 119 32.71 -26.36 43.41
C ILE A 119 34.05 -26.03 42.74
N THR A 120 34.02 -25.31 41.62
CA THR A 120 35.17 -24.53 41.18
C THR A 120 35.13 -23.27 42.08
N SER A 121 36.01 -23.18 43.03
CA SER A 121 36.31 -21.88 43.66
C SER A 121 36.95 -21.01 42.62
N GLN A 122 36.11 -20.31 41.82
CA GLN A 122 36.57 -19.23 40.96
C GLN A 122 37.02 -18.09 41.93
N ILE A 123 38.28 -17.70 41.79
CA ILE A 123 38.78 -16.50 42.42
C ILE A 123 38.05 -15.35 41.70
N THR A 124 37.03 -14.82 42.32
CA THR A 124 36.29 -13.64 41.86
C THR A 124 37.09 -12.40 42.27
N LYS A 125 37.12 -11.42 41.41
CA LYS A 125 37.85 -10.17 41.59
C LYS A 125 36.88 -9.01 41.30
N GLU A 126 36.90 -8.03 42.18
CA GLU A 126 36.22 -6.78 41.92
C GLU A 126 37.05 -5.93 40.98
N ILE A 127 36.46 -5.51 39.88
CA ILE A 127 37.04 -4.59 38.89
C ILE A 127 36.20 -3.32 38.88
N VAL A 128 36.88 -2.21 38.67
CA VAL A 128 36.26 -0.90 38.45
C VAL A 128 36.73 -0.33 37.13
N GLY A 129 35.97 0.53 36.53
CA GLY A 129 36.39 1.13 35.28
C GLY A 129 35.55 2.34 34.89
N VAL A 130 35.94 2.95 33.80
CA VAL A 130 35.23 4.07 33.19
C VAL A 130 35.00 3.75 31.74
N VAL A 131 33.78 3.96 31.26
CA VAL A 131 33.43 3.84 29.84
C VAL A 131 33.28 5.26 29.26
N THR A 132 34.05 5.54 28.22
CA THR A 132 34.04 6.84 27.53
C THR A 132 33.78 6.67 26.03
N ASP A 133 33.41 7.76 25.38
CA ASP A 133 33.36 7.86 23.91
C ASP A 133 34.77 8.15 23.33
N GLU A 134 34.87 8.32 22.02
CA GLU A 134 36.11 8.65 21.29
C GLU A 134 36.71 10.01 21.70
N ARG A 135 35.90 10.92 22.25
CA ARG A 135 36.30 12.25 22.73
C ARG A 135 36.74 12.25 24.19
N GLY A 136 36.60 11.11 24.88
CA GLY A 136 36.90 10.95 26.27
C GLY A 136 35.75 11.39 27.18
N GLU A 137 34.54 11.66 26.66
CA GLU A 137 33.37 11.98 27.44
C GLU A 137 32.76 10.70 28.09
N PRO A 138 32.33 10.73 29.35
CA PRO A 138 31.81 9.55 30.04
C PRO A 138 30.45 9.11 29.44
N ILE A 139 30.29 7.83 29.15
CA ILE A 139 29.05 7.23 28.68
C ILE A 139 28.24 6.75 29.90
N VAL A 140 27.12 7.41 30.16
CA VAL A 140 26.19 7.10 31.24
C VAL A 140 25.22 5.98 30.84
N GLY A 141 25.06 4.97 31.69
CA GLY A 141 24.12 3.87 31.43
C GLY A 141 24.64 2.80 30.46
N ALA A 142 25.93 2.80 30.12
CA ALA A 142 26.54 1.74 29.37
C ALA A 142 26.43 0.39 30.12
N ASN A 143 26.05 -0.65 29.41
CA ASN A 143 25.85 -1.98 29.98
C ASN A 143 27.17 -2.75 29.97
N VAL A 144 27.61 -3.25 31.11
CA VAL A 144 28.84 -4.01 31.32
C VAL A 144 28.45 -5.38 31.86
N VAL A 145 28.56 -6.44 31.03
CA VAL A 145 28.13 -7.80 31.39
C VAL A 145 29.28 -8.78 31.23
N GLU A 146 29.41 -9.71 32.18
CA GLU A 146 30.35 -10.84 32.07
C GLU A 146 29.80 -11.86 31.06
N LYS A 147 30.52 -12.08 29.97
CA LYS A 147 30.10 -12.91 28.82
C LYS A 147 29.66 -14.30 29.23
N GLY A 148 28.46 -14.69 28.84
CA GLY A 148 27.91 -16.02 29.12
C GLY A 148 27.26 -16.16 30.51
N THR A 149 27.11 -15.05 31.25
CA THR A 149 26.47 -15.04 32.58
C THR A 149 25.40 -13.95 32.64
N SER A 150 24.62 -13.92 33.71
CA SER A 150 23.71 -12.80 34.03
C SER A 150 24.36 -11.76 34.95
N ASN A 151 25.67 -11.85 35.20
CA ASN A 151 26.41 -10.94 36.05
C ASN A 151 26.76 -9.68 35.26
N GLY A 152 26.20 -8.52 35.63
CA GLY A 152 26.43 -7.27 34.93
C GLY A 152 26.03 -6.05 35.75
N THR A 153 26.47 -4.89 35.31
CA THR A 153 26.19 -3.57 35.89
C THR A 153 26.03 -2.53 34.79
N ILE A 154 25.56 -1.34 35.14
CA ILE A 154 25.49 -0.17 34.24
C ILE A 154 26.42 0.92 34.77
N THR A 155 26.92 1.78 33.88
CA THR A 155 27.75 2.94 34.27
C THR A 155 26.95 4.06 34.90
N ASP A 156 27.55 4.76 35.87
CA ASP A 156 26.99 5.94 36.55
C ASP A 156 27.13 7.23 35.70
N LEU A 157 26.80 8.41 36.35
CA LEU A 157 26.84 9.71 35.68
C LEU A 157 28.27 10.16 35.28
N GLU A 158 29.30 9.60 35.89
CA GLU A 158 30.71 9.80 35.53
C GLU A 158 31.24 8.67 34.61
N GLY A 159 30.36 7.82 34.05
CA GLY A 159 30.74 6.69 33.20
C GLY A 159 31.42 5.55 33.96
N LYS A 160 31.41 5.55 35.32
CA LYS A 160 32.11 4.53 36.13
C LYS A 160 31.26 3.31 36.37
N PHE A 161 31.93 2.15 36.44
CA PHE A 161 31.29 0.90 36.81
C PHE A 161 32.11 0.14 37.85
N SER A 162 31.48 -0.69 38.66
CA SER A 162 32.11 -1.73 39.52
C SER A 162 31.38 -3.02 39.30
N LEU A 163 32.15 -4.11 39.09
CA LEU A 163 31.61 -5.45 38.85
C LEU A 163 32.54 -6.52 39.40
N THR A 164 31.98 -7.47 40.14
CA THR A 164 32.78 -8.63 40.62
C THR A 164 32.68 -9.74 39.56
N VAL A 165 33.85 -10.10 38.95
CA VAL A 165 33.88 -11.05 37.83
C VAL A 165 34.89 -12.14 38.05
N SER A 166 34.82 -13.20 37.31
CA SER A 166 35.78 -14.28 37.33
C SER A 166 37.09 -13.86 36.66
N GLU A 167 38.23 -14.35 37.22
CA GLU A 167 39.53 -14.08 36.60
C GLU A 167 39.60 -14.72 35.20
N LYS A 168 40.06 -13.95 34.20
CA LYS A 168 40.07 -14.31 32.76
C LYS A 168 38.70 -14.33 32.06
N SER A 169 37.65 -13.81 32.66
CA SER A 169 36.39 -13.64 32.00
C SER A 169 36.47 -12.55 30.90
N VAL A 170 35.49 -12.49 30.03
CA VAL A 170 35.35 -11.43 29.01
C VAL A 170 34.17 -10.56 29.39
N LEU A 171 34.33 -9.26 29.44
CA LEU A 171 33.26 -8.29 29.60
C LEU A 171 32.72 -7.94 28.21
N ILE A 172 31.43 -7.91 28.08
CA ILE A 172 30.72 -7.30 26.96
C ILE A 172 30.27 -5.91 27.40
N VAL A 173 30.83 -4.89 26.79
CA VAL A 173 30.45 -3.50 27.06
C VAL A 173 29.66 -2.96 25.86
N SER A 174 28.45 -2.52 26.10
CA SER A 174 27.56 -2.05 25.05
C SER A 174 26.75 -0.84 25.47
N TYR A 175 26.52 0.06 24.53
CA TYR A 175 25.63 1.22 24.72
C TYR A 175 24.92 1.53 23.40
N ILE A 176 23.72 2.10 23.47
CA ILE A 176 22.94 2.45 22.27
C ILE A 176 23.70 3.49 21.46
N GLY A 177 23.94 3.22 20.17
CA GLY A 177 24.67 4.10 19.27
C GLY A 177 26.20 3.89 19.28
N TYR A 178 26.71 2.84 19.95
CA TYR A 178 28.13 2.50 20.00
C TYR A 178 28.38 1.03 19.67
N ASN A 179 29.53 0.76 19.09
CA ASN A 179 29.99 -0.60 18.80
C ASN A 179 30.22 -1.38 20.09
N THR A 180 29.65 -2.56 20.18
CA THR A 180 29.84 -3.44 21.35
C THR A 180 31.31 -3.91 21.40
N GLN A 181 31.97 -3.77 22.56
CA GLN A 181 33.33 -4.14 22.75
C GLN A 181 33.49 -5.32 23.75
N ASP A 182 34.30 -6.32 23.35
CA ASP A 182 34.68 -7.43 24.21
C ASP A 182 36.01 -7.10 24.89
N VAL A 183 36.02 -7.03 26.23
CA VAL A 183 37.19 -6.71 27.03
C VAL A 183 37.59 -7.90 27.91
N THR A 184 38.76 -8.48 27.68
CA THR A 184 39.25 -9.62 28.49
C THR A 184 39.76 -9.14 29.85
N VAL A 185 39.23 -9.72 30.92
CA VAL A 185 39.69 -9.42 32.31
C VAL A 185 41.05 -10.09 32.54
N THR A 186 42.03 -9.25 32.86
CA THR A 186 43.41 -9.66 33.18
C THR A 186 43.70 -9.48 34.66
N SER A 187 44.99 -9.45 35.08
CA SER A 187 45.39 -9.15 36.44
C SER A 187 45.09 -7.69 36.88
N LYS A 188 44.70 -6.78 35.96
CA LYS A 188 44.36 -5.37 36.25
C LYS A 188 43.03 -5.30 36.98
N THR A 189 42.89 -4.29 37.87
CA THR A 189 41.65 -3.99 38.60
C THR A 189 40.90 -2.79 38.07
N VAL A 190 41.56 -1.97 37.23
CA VAL A 190 40.97 -0.75 36.64
C VAL A 190 40.99 -0.87 35.14
N TYR A 191 39.82 -0.59 34.52
CA TYR A 191 39.60 -0.66 33.08
C TYR A 191 39.03 0.64 32.55
N ASN A 192 39.74 1.30 31.65
CA ASN A 192 39.25 2.42 30.87
C ASN A 192 38.85 1.86 29.49
N ILE A 193 37.58 1.95 29.17
CA ILE A 193 37.00 1.34 27.97
C ILE A 193 36.46 2.49 27.13
N GLN A 194 36.96 2.61 25.94
CA GLN A 194 36.51 3.62 24.98
C GLN A 194 35.67 2.92 23.93
N LEU A 195 34.40 3.29 23.86
CA LEU A 195 33.50 2.78 22.82
C LEU A 195 33.59 3.67 21.58
N GLU A 196 33.61 3.06 20.41
CA GLU A 196 33.52 3.73 19.12
C GLU A 196 32.06 3.93 18.75
N GLU A 197 31.70 5.12 18.25
CA GLU A 197 30.34 5.37 17.76
C GLU A 197 29.99 4.38 16.64
N ASP A 198 28.83 3.75 16.73
CA ASP A 198 28.32 2.86 15.69
C ASP A 198 27.84 3.71 14.49
N SER A 199 28.70 3.82 13.49
CA SER A 199 28.37 4.50 12.23
C SER A 199 27.44 3.63 11.36
N GLN A 200 26.24 3.31 11.86
CA GLN A 200 25.25 2.47 11.16
C GLN A 200 24.88 2.93 9.75
N ALA A 201 25.21 4.15 9.34
CA ALA A 201 24.96 4.66 8.01
C ALA A 201 25.67 3.89 6.88
N LEU A 202 26.74 3.16 7.18
CA LEU A 202 27.53 2.41 6.18
C LEU A 202 27.10 0.95 5.98
N ASP A 203 26.36 0.39 6.91
CA ASP A 203 25.90 -1.01 6.84
C ASP A 203 24.40 -1.20 6.56
N GLU A 204 23.67 -0.13 6.21
CA GLU A 204 22.27 -0.23 5.81
C GLU A 204 22.12 -1.19 4.63
N VAL A 205 21.35 -2.25 4.83
CA VAL A 205 21.05 -3.27 3.82
C VAL A 205 19.67 -3.01 3.25
N VAL A 206 19.58 -2.88 1.95
CA VAL A 206 18.32 -2.66 1.23
C VAL A 206 17.94 -3.93 0.47
N VAL A 207 16.66 -4.29 0.51
CA VAL A 207 16.13 -5.37 -0.32
C VAL A 207 15.97 -4.84 -1.75
N VAL A 208 16.63 -5.48 -2.72
CA VAL A 208 16.57 -5.11 -4.14
C VAL A 208 16.43 -6.37 -4.98
N GLY A 209 15.36 -6.44 -5.72
CA GLY A 209 15.06 -7.63 -6.49
C GLY A 209 14.82 -8.84 -5.57
N TYR A 210 15.34 -9.98 -5.95
CA TYR A 210 15.27 -11.21 -5.17
C TYR A 210 16.47 -11.39 -4.23
N GLY A 211 17.01 -10.29 -3.65
CA GLY A 211 18.16 -10.35 -2.75
C GLY A 211 18.33 -9.07 -1.95
N THR A 212 19.34 -9.07 -1.08
CA THR A 212 19.72 -7.92 -0.27
C THR A 212 21.08 -7.40 -0.72
N GLN A 213 21.23 -6.07 -0.73
CA GLN A 213 22.50 -5.41 -1.04
C GLN A 213 22.78 -4.32 -0.01
N LYS A 214 24.05 -4.05 0.29
CA LYS A 214 24.42 -2.87 1.08
C LYS A 214 24.05 -1.61 0.28
N LYS A 215 23.45 -0.63 0.91
CA LYS A 215 23.02 0.65 0.29
C LYS A 215 24.16 1.33 -0.44
N VAL A 216 25.36 1.30 0.11
CA VAL A 216 26.57 1.88 -0.51
C VAL A 216 26.95 1.22 -1.84
N ASN A 217 26.57 -0.05 -2.05
CA ASN A 217 26.87 -0.81 -3.26
C ASN A 217 25.75 -0.76 -4.31
N LEU A 218 24.63 -0.11 -4.02
CA LEU A 218 23.56 0.06 -5.01
C LEU A 218 24.00 1.01 -6.12
N THR A 219 23.77 0.60 -7.36
CA THR A 219 24.07 1.38 -8.57
C THR A 219 22.82 2.02 -9.19
N GLY A 220 21.62 1.59 -8.75
CA GLY A 220 20.34 2.14 -9.16
C GLY A 220 19.77 3.19 -8.20
N SER A 221 18.76 3.94 -8.67
CA SER A 221 18.01 4.92 -7.87
C SER A 221 16.97 4.20 -7.00
N VAL A 222 17.32 3.99 -5.73
CA VAL A 222 16.47 3.32 -4.75
C VAL A 222 16.29 4.20 -3.53
N ALA A 223 15.06 4.49 -3.17
CA ALA A 223 14.72 5.12 -1.90
C ALA A 223 14.09 4.09 -0.97
N SER A 224 14.35 4.19 0.32
CA SER A 224 13.80 3.29 1.34
C SER A 224 13.14 4.09 2.44
N VAL A 225 11.98 3.63 2.88
CA VAL A 225 11.23 4.17 4.03
C VAL A 225 11.12 3.06 5.07
N SER A 226 11.53 3.35 6.28
CA SER A 226 11.50 2.39 7.39
C SER A 226 10.13 2.33 8.06
N SER A 227 9.89 1.25 8.82
CA SER A 227 8.68 1.12 9.66
C SER A 227 8.51 2.30 10.62
N ASP A 228 9.61 2.81 11.18
CA ASP A 228 9.57 3.89 12.18
C ASP A 228 9.07 5.21 11.61
N GLU A 229 9.25 5.45 10.30
CA GLU A 229 8.79 6.65 9.62
C GLU A 229 7.29 6.65 9.31
N ILE A 230 6.66 5.47 9.27
CA ILE A 230 5.25 5.31 8.85
C ILE A 230 4.30 4.86 9.95
N LYS A 231 4.78 4.11 10.96
CA LYS A 231 3.93 3.47 11.98
C LYS A 231 3.15 4.46 12.85
N ASP A 232 3.75 5.62 13.12
CA ASP A 232 3.20 6.65 14.02
C ASP A 232 2.34 7.69 13.28
N ARG A 233 2.20 7.57 11.96
CA ARG A 233 1.31 8.44 11.20
C ARG A 233 -0.16 8.08 11.40
N VAL A 234 -1.02 9.11 11.46
CA VAL A 234 -2.45 8.96 11.74
C VAL A 234 -3.21 8.30 10.61
N GLN A 235 -2.65 8.30 9.39
CA GLN A 235 -3.30 7.76 8.19
C GLN A 235 -3.70 6.29 8.35
N THR A 236 -4.86 5.93 7.80
CA THR A 236 -5.42 4.56 7.91
C THR A 236 -4.90 3.61 6.83
N ASP A 237 -4.31 4.14 5.77
CA ASP A 237 -3.70 3.37 4.68
C ASP A 237 -2.19 3.64 4.55
N VAL A 238 -1.46 2.66 4.02
CA VAL A 238 0.00 2.74 3.88
C VAL A 238 0.42 3.76 2.84
N LEU A 239 -0.31 3.87 1.71
CA LEU A 239 0.03 4.81 0.62
C LEU A 239 0.01 6.25 1.12
N SER A 240 -1.06 6.67 1.78
CA SER A 240 -1.14 8.02 2.38
C SER A 240 -0.09 8.23 3.47
N SER A 241 0.32 7.15 4.17
CA SER A 241 1.35 7.24 5.21
C SER A 241 2.76 7.52 4.67
N ILE A 242 3.01 7.30 3.38
CA ILE A 242 4.31 7.56 2.73
C ILE A 242 4.32 8.81 1.85
N GLN A 243 3.20 9.53 1.75
CA GLN A 243 3.11 10.76 0.97
C GLN A 243 4.14 11.79 1.42
N GLY A 244 4.86 12.39 0.45
CA GLY A 244 5.90 13.41 0.70
C GLY A 244 7.21 12.89 1.27
N THR A 245 7.39 11.56 1.45
CA THR A 245 8.63 11.00 2.02
C THR A 245 9.72 10.68 1.00
N VAL A 246 9.35 10.50 -0.27
CA VAL A 246 10.26 10.03 -1.32
C VAL A 246 10.24 10.99 -2.52
N PRO A 247 11.39 11.54 -2.94
CA PRO A 247 11.45 12.40 -4.12
C PRO A 247 11.11 11.62 -5.39
N GLY A 248 10.37 12.26 -6.30
CA GLY A 248 9.94 11.68 -7.57
C GLY A 248 8.83 10.63 -7.44
N VAL A 249 8.23 10.50 -6.26
CA VAL A 249 7.03 9.68 -6.01
C VAL A 249 5.87 10.60 -5.65
N THR A 250 4.92 10.73 -6.57
CA THR A 250 3.71 11.55 -6.37
C THR A 250 2.58 10.65 -5.91
N ILE A 251 2.01 10.96 -4.76
CA ILE A 251 0.85 10.26 -4.18
C ILE A 251 -0.30 11.26 -4.10
N VAL A 252 -1.43 10.92 -4.72
CA VAL A 252 -2.62 11.75 -4.74
C VAL A 252 -3.76 11.00 -4.06
N SER A 253 -4.26 11.59 -2.99
CA SER A 253 -5.45 11.12 -2.28
C SER A 253 -6.59 12.11 -2.52
N ARG A 254 -7.71 11.63 -3.06
CA ARG A 254 -8.91 12.43 -3.33
C ARG A 254 -10.09 11.85 -2.55
N PRO A 255 -11.00 12.67 -2.02
CA PRO A 255 -12.20 12.18 -1.35
C PRO A 255 -13.01 11.22 -2.24
N GLY A 256 -13.36 10.05 -1.69
CA GLY A 256 -14.16 9.06 -2.41
C GLY A 256 -13.47 8.31 -3.55
N LYS A 257 -12.18 8.56 -3.81
CA LYS A 257 -11.36 7.85 -4.80
C LYS A 257 -10.27 7.05 -4.12
N ASP A 258 -9.81 5.98 -4.76
CA ASP A 258 -8.64 5.24 -4.30
C ASP A 258 -7.37 6.11 -4.45
N VAL A 259 -6.43 5.94 -3.52
CA VAL A 259 -5.15 6.67 -3.55
C VAL A 259 -4.33 6.22 -4.75
N SER A 260 -3.85 7.16 -5.56
CA SER A 260 -3.01 6.88 -6.72
C SER A 260 -1.55 7.25 -6.46
N ILE A 261 -0.64 6.51 -7.09
CA ILE A 261 0.80 6.73 -6.99
C ILE A 261 1.43 6.73 -8.39
N ASN A 262 2.33 7.66 -8.63
CA ASN A 262 3.10 7.74 -9.86
C ASN A 262 4.58 7.98 -9.56
N PHE A 263 5.45 7.37 -10.37
CA PHE A 263 6.89 7.54 -10.29
C PHE A 263 7.37 8.33 -11.50
N ARG A 264 8.01 9.50 -11.23
CA ARG A 264 8.63 10.30 -12.29
C ARG A 264 7.63 10.67 -13.39
N GLY A 265 6.44 11.13 -12.98
CA GLY A 265 5.37 11.59 -13.84
C GLY A 265 4.60 10.47 -14.56
N ARG A 266 3.51 10.84 -15.21
CA ARG A 266 2.70 9.94 -16.04
C ARG A 266 3.48 9.52 -17.27
N GLY A 267 3.67 8.23 -17.46
CA GLY A 267 4.41 7.69 -18.60
C GLY A 267 3.53 7.06 -19.66
N ASN A 268 2.19 7.07 -19.46
CA ASN A 268 1.25 6.40 -20.36
C ASN A 268 -0.06 7.16 -20.44
N LEU A 269 -0.75 7.04 -21.56
CA LEU A 269 -2.08 7.62 -21.79
C LEU A 269 -3.20 6.88 -21.03
N GLY A 270 -2.94 5.64 -20.61
CA GLY A 270 -3.77 4.84 -19.71
C GLY A 270 -3.24 4.85 -18.26
N THR A 271 -3.01 3.65 -17.69
CA THR A 271 -2.50 3.49 -16.33
C THR A 271 -0.97 3.49 -16.27
N SER A 272 -0.41 4.26 -15.33
CA SER A 272 1.03 4.35 -15.05
C SER A 272 1.36 3.86 -13.63
N GLU A 273 0.60 2.90 -13.09
CA GLU A 273 0.81 2.40 -11.74
C GLU A 273 2.10 1.56 -11.62
N PRO A 274 2.84 1.68 -10.52
CA PRO A 274 4.00 0.84 -10.25
C PRO A 274 3.59 -0.60 -9.94
N LEU A 275 4.55 -1.50 -10.03
CA LEU A 275 4.40 -2.87 -9.54
C LEU A 275 4.56 -2.90 -8.02
N TYR A 276 3.66 -3.58 -7.32
CA TYR A 276 3.79 -3.85 -5.89
C TYR A 276 4.31 -5.27 -5.68
N VAL A 277 5.31 -5.41 -4.83
CA VAL A 277 5.90 -6.70 -4.46
C VAL A 277 6.01 -6.78 -2.95
N ILE A 278 5.39 -7.79 -2.34
CA ILE A 278 5.38 -7.99 -0.89
C ILE A 278 6.08 -9.33 -0.59
N ASP A 279 7.21 -9.29 0.10
CA ASP A 279 8.07 -10.45 0.43
C ASP A 279 8.42 -11.31 -0.81
N GLY A 280 8.59 -10.66 -1.97
CA GLY A 280 8.88 -11.32 -3.25
C GLY A 280 7.65 -11.75 -4.05
N ALA A 281 6.44 -11.62 -3.52
CA ALA A 281 5.19 -11.95 -4.18
C ALA A 281 4.54 -10.71 -4.82
N ILE A 282 4.03 -10.85 -6.05
CA ILE A 282 3.34 -9.78 -6.75
C ILE A 282 1.98 -9.49 -6.11
N ALA A 283 1.75 -8.23 -5.79
CA ALA A 283 0.52 -7.71 -5.20
C ALA A 283 -0.11 -6.61 -6.09
N ASP A 284 -1.23 -6.06 -5.64
CA ASP A 284 -1.86 -4.88 -6.22
C ASP A 284 -1.88 -3.72 -5.22
N ALA A 285 -2.22 -2.51 -5.70
CA ALA A 285 -2.32 -1.30 -4.90
C ALA A 285 -3.25 -1.48 -3.70
N THR A 286 -4.40 -2.14 -3.91
CA THR A 286 -5.40 -2.36 -2.85
C THR A 286 -4.86 -3.26 -1.74
N PHE A 287 -4.11 -4.32 -2.08
CA PHE A 287 -3.47 -5.18 -1.09
C PHE A 287 -2.42 -4.40 -0.28
N PHE A 288 -1.54 -3.66 -0.98
CA PHE A 288 -0.48 -2.86 -0.34
C PHE A 288 -1.05 -1.77 0.57
N SER A 289 -2.00 -0.97 0.06
CA SER A 289 -2.61 0.14 0.80
C SER A 289 -3.28 -0.32 2.10
N ASN A 290 -3.84 -1.52 2.11
CA ASN A 290 -4.56 -2.09 3.25
C ASN A 290 -3.69 -2.95 4.19
N LEU A 291 -2.38 -3.03 4.02
CA LEU A 291 -1.48 -3.66 5.00
C LEU A 291 -1.52 -2.92 6.34
N ASP A 292 -1.22 -3.63 7.42
CA ASP A 292 -0.94 -2.99 8.71
C ASP A 292 0.48 -2.41 8.70
N PRO A 293 0.66 -1.07 8.83
CA PRO A 293 1.98 -0.45 8.89
C PRO A 293 2.91 -1.06 9.96
N ASN A 294 2.35 -1.52 11.08
CA ASN A 294 3.10 -2.17 12.16
C ASN A 294 3.65 -3.56 11.78
N SER A 295 3.15 -4.18 10.72
CA SER A 295 3.66 -5.45 10.18
C SER A 295 4.75 -5.27 9.12
N ILE A 296 5.01 -4.03 8.68
CA ILE A 296 6.01 -3.70 7.68
C ILE A 296 7.36 -3.48 8.37
N GLU A 297 8.44 -3.98 7.80
CA GLU A 297 9.82 -3.70 8.20
C GLU A 297 10.38 -2.53 7.41
N SER A 298 10.21 -2.56 6.08
CA SER A 298 10.66 -1.50 5.17
C SER A 298 9.89 -1.49 3.86
N ILE A 299 9.88 -0.32 3.21
CA ILE A 299 9.36 -0.13 1.85
C ILE A 299 10.47 0.46 1.01
N SER A 300 10.83 -0.20 -0.09
CA SER A 300 11.82 0.28 -1.04
C SER A 300 11.16 0.67 -2.36
N PHE A 301 11.52 1.83 -2.88
CA PHE A 301 11.01 2.40 -4.13
C PHE A 301 12.10 2.31 -5.19
N LEU A 302 11.92 1.40 -6.14
CA LEU A 302 12.84 1.19 -7.25
C LEU A 302 12.40 2.10 -8.41
N LYS A 303 13.14 3.18 -8.64
CA LYS A 303 12.72 4.25 -9.54
C LYS A 303 13.40 4.22 -10.90
N ASP A 304 14.44 3.41 -11.08
CA ASP A 304 15.18 3.29 -12.32
C ASP A 304 15.10 1.90 -12.95
N ALA A 305 15.56 1.79 -14.19
CA ALA A 305 15.48 0.54 -14.94
C ALA A 305 16.41 -0.55 -14.39
N ALA A 306 17.59 -0.20 -13.85
CA ALA A 306 18.54 -1.19 -13.36
C ALA A 306 17.98 -1.92 -12.13
N SER A 307 17.48 -1.19 -11.15
CA SER A 307 16.88 -1.77 -9.95
C SER A 307 15.58 -2.53 -10.23
N SER A 308 14.78 -2.08 -11.22
CA SER A 308 13.45 -2.62 -11.53
C SER A 308 13.45 -3.77 -12.53
N ALA A 309 14.49 -3.91 -13.39
CA ALA A 309 14.49 -4.83 -14.53
C ALA A 309 14.26 -6.30 -14.17
N ILE A 310 14.69 -6.74 -13.00
CA ILE A 310 14.51 -8.11 -12.57
C ILE A 310 13.03 -8.50 -12.36
N TYR A 311 12.15 -7.50 -12.14
CA TYR A 311 10.71 -7.69 -12.01
C TYR A 311 9.97 -7.64 -13.35
N GLY A 312 10.64 -7.23 -14.44
CA GLY A 312 10.21 -7.38 -15.83
C GLY A 312 9.13 -6.41 -16.30
N SER A 313 8.27 -6.95 -17.14
CA SER A 313 7.29 -6.22 -17.94
C SER A 313 6.16 -5.53 -17.18
N ARG A 314 6.13 -5.58 -15.86
CA ARG A 314 5.17 -4.83 -15.03
C ARG A 314 5.85 -3.72 -14.25
N ALA A 315 7.17 -3.67 -14.28
CA ALA A 315 7.98 -2.71 -13.52
C ALA A 315 8.31 -1.43 -14.30
N ALA A 316 7.69 -1.23 -15.47
CA ALA A 316 7.93 -0.10 -16.36
C ALA A 316 7.75 1.27 -15.69
N TYR A 317 6.85 1.34 -14.72
CA TYR A 317 6.54 2.57 -13.97
C TYR A 317 7.07 2.53 -12.53
N GLY A 318 8.11 1.70 -12.28
CA GLY A 318 8.75 1.52 -10.99
C GLY A 318 8.19 0.36 -10.17
N VAL A 319 8.82 0.09 -9.04
CA VAL A 319 8.43 -1.00 -8.13
C VAL A 319 8.36 -0.49 -6.70
N VAL A 320 7.27 -0.81 -6.02
CA VAL A 320 7.13 -0.67 -4.56
C VAL A 320 7.40 -2.04 -3.95
N LEU A 321 8.56 -2.18 -3.34
CA LEU A 321 8.99 -3.42 -2.72
C LEU A 321 8.80 -3.34 -1.20
N VAL A 322 7.93 -4.18 -0.66
CA VAL A 322 7.58 -4.23 0.76
C VAL A 322 8.21 -5.46 1.38
N THR A 323 8.92 -5.25 2.47
CA THR A 323 9.40 -6.31 3.34
C THR A 323 8.60 -6.29 4.61
N THR A 324 7.95 -7.41 4.95
CA THR A 324 7.22 -7.53 6.21
C THR A 324 8.13 -8.07 7.31
N LYS A 325 7.78 -7.77 8.56
CA LYS A 325 8.53 -8.22 9.74
C LYS A 325 8.63 -9.73 9.78
N GLN A 326 9.83 -10.21 10.06
CA GLN A 326 10.16 -11.61 10.18
C GLN A 326 10.42 -11.98 11.65
N GLY A 327 10.29 -13.25 11.99
CA GLY A 327 10.68 -13.74 13.31
C GLY A 327 12.18 -13.59 13.54
N LYS A 328 12.55 -13.21 14.78
CA LYS A 328 13.95 -13.12 15.22
C LYS A 328 14.28 -14.25 16.19
N ASP A 329 15.55 -14.64 16.25
CA ASP A 329 16.04 -15.56 17.28
C ASP A 329 16.03 -14.86 18.64
N GLY A 330 15.41 -15.49 19.64
CA GLY A 330 15.28 -14.90 20.97
C GLY A 330 13.97 -15.25 21.66
N ARG A 331 13.76 -14.61 22.81
CA ARG A 331 12.51 -14.73 23.56
C ARG A 331 11.36 -14.12 22.75
N MET A 332 10.16 -14.62 23.02
CA MET A 332 8.95 -14.04 22.46
C MET A 332 8.79 -12.59 22.91
N GLU A 333 8.70 -11.69 21.95
CA GLU A 333 8.35 -10.30 22.15
C GLU A 333 6.89 -10.09 21.76
N VAL A 334 6.16 -9.36 22.58
CA VAL A 334 4.78 -8.98 22.33
C VAL A 334 4.71 -7.46 22.27
N SER A 335 4.26 -6.91 21.16
CA SER A 335 4.05 -5.47 21.02
C SER A 335 2.60 -5.17 20.68
N TYR A 336 2.06 -4.18 21.38
CA TYR A 336 0.74 -3.62 21.10
C TYR A 336 0.88 -2.13 20.78
N SER A 337 0.26 -1.73 19.66
CA SER A 337 0.12 -0.33 19.26
C SER A 337 -1.35 -0.01 19.12
N GLY A 338 -1.81 1.00 19.84
CA GLY A 338 -3.19 1.48 19.77
C GLY A 338 -3.21 2.97 19.49
N MET A 339 -4.09 3.40 18.58
CA MET A 339 -4.31 4.79 18.26
C MET A 339 -5.80 5.09 18.20
N VAL A 340 -6.19 6.20 18.79
CA VAL A 340 -7.50 6.83 18.61
C VAL A 340 -7.25 8.22 18.07
N GLY A 341 -7.89 8.53 16.96
CA GLY A 341 -7.77 9.82 16.28
C GLY A 341 -9.14 10.42 16.00
N MET A 342 -9.16 11.73 15.86
CA MET A 342 -10.28 12.49 15.33
C MET A 342 -9.82 13.16 14.05
N LYS A 343 -10.64 13.17 13.03
CA LYS A 343 -10.36 13.81 11.75
C LYS A 343 -11.49 14.74 11.36
N ALA A 344 -11.12 15.84 10.70
CA ALA A 344 -12.03 16.81 10.13
C ALA A 344 -11.62 17.09 8.68
N PRO A 345 -12.52 17.57 7.83
CA PRO A 345 -12.13 18.13 6.54
C PRO A 345 -11.13 19.27 6.76
N THR A 346 -10.05 19.30 5.98
CA THR A 346 -9.09 20.41 6.02
C THR A 346 -9.64 21.67 5.39
N TYR A 347 -10.57 21.49 4.47
CA TYR A 347 -11.28 22.56 3.77
C TYR A 347 -12.65 22.05 3.36
N THR A 348 -13.67 22.84 3.57
CA THR A 348 -15.01 22.71 3.01
C THR A 348 -15.29 23.95 2.18
N GLN A 349 -15.98 23.76 1.06
CA GLN A 349 -16.34 24.89 0.21
C GLN A 349 -17.41 25.74 0.91
N ASP A 350 -17.16 27.04 1.03
CA ASP A 350 -18.15 27.99 1.52
C ASP A 350 -19.23 28.16 0.46
N LEU A 351 -20.46 27.90 0.83
CA LEU A 351 -21.61 28.11 -0.03
C LEU A 351 -22.27 29.45 0.32
N VAL A 352 -22.75 30.14 -0.71
CA VAL A 352 -23.48 31.41 -0.53
C VAL A 352 -24.80 31.18 0.20
N ASN A 353 -25.20 32.16 1.01
CA ASN A 353 -26.50 32.15 1.64
C ASN A 353 -27.62 32.35 0.60
N SER A 354 -28.84 32.01 0.94
CA SER A 354 -29.98 32.02 0.02
C SER A 354 -30.27 33.43 -0.53
N TRP A 355 -30.10 34.47 0.27
CA TRP A 355 -30.26 35.85 -0.20
C TRP A 355 -29.14 36.29 -1.14
N GLU A 356 -27.91 35.86 -0.89
CA GLU A 356 -26.76 36.12 -1.78
C GLU A 356 -26.94 35.36 -3.11
N TYR A 357 -27.37 34.11 -3.05
CA TYR A 357 -27.73 33.34 -4.23
C TYR A 357 -28.81 34.04 -5.05
N ALA A 358 -29.88 34.52 -4.40
CA ALA A 358 -30.99 35.21 -5.07
C ALA A 358 -30.55 36.55 -5.72
N GLU A 359 -29.66 37.30 -5.04
CA GLU A 359 -29.06 38.53 -5.58
C GLU A 359 -28.19 38.24 -6.82
N LEU A 360 -27.29 37.21 -6.72
CA LEU A 360 -26.43 36.80 -7.83
C LEU A 360 -27.22 36.20 -9.01
N TYR A 361 -28.28 35.45 -8.72
CA TYR A 361 -29.18 34.96 -9.75
C TYR A 361 -29.88 36.06 -10.51
N ASN A 362 -30.39 37.08 -9.79
CA ASN A 362 -30.98 38.28 -10.39
C ASN A 362 -29.96 39.06 -11.22
N GLU A 363 -28.72 39.13 -10.77
CA GLU A 363 -27.63 39.78 -11.52
C GLU A 363 -27.34 39.01 -12.82
N ALA A 364 -27.28 37.69 -12.78
CA ALA A 364 -27.09 36.88 -13.97
C ALA A 364 -28.22 37.04 -14.99
N LEU A 365 -29.47 37.06 -14.52
CA LEU A 365 -30.65 37.35 -15.39
C LEU A 365 -30.62 38.75 -15.95
N TYR A 366 -30.25 39.74 -15.12
CA TYR A 366 -30.12 41.14 -15.57
C TYR A 366 -29.05 41.29 -16.65
N ASN A 367 -27.91 40.62 -16.48
CA ASN A 367 -26.84 40.66 -17.47
C ASN A 367 -27.26 40.00 -18.79
N THR A 368 -28.09 38.96 -18.73
CA THR A 368 -28.68 38.31 -19.92
C THR A 368 -29.74 39.20 -20.58
N ASN A 369 -30.59 39.91 -19.81
CA ASN A 369 -31.65 40.75 -20.34
C ASN A 369 -31.85 42.03 -19.49
N PRO A 370 -31.00 43.07 -19.65
CA PRO A 370 -31.10 44.31 -18.87
C PRO A 370 -32.43 45.06 -18.97
N SER A 371 -33.15 44.89 -20.10
CA SER A 371 -34.41 45.57 -20.34
C SER A 371 -35.56 45.08 -19.44
N ALA A 372 -35.45 43.88 -18.87
CA ALA A 372 -36.46 43.31 -17.96
C ALA A 372 -36.32 43.80 -16.51
N GLY A 373 -35.28 44.60 -16.20
CA GLY A 373 -35.03 45.12 -14.85
C GLY A 373 -34.15 44.17 -14.00
N LYS A 374 -33.86 44.57 -12.77
CA LYS A 374 -32.91 43.87 -11.91
C LYS A 374 -33.50 42.67 -11.15
N ASN A 375 -34.80 42.68 -10.89
CA ASN A 375 -35.46 41.67 -10.04
C ASN A 375 -36.21 40.66 -10.89
N GLN A 376 -35.54 39.97 -11.81
CA GLN A 376 -36.19 39.07 -12.77
C GLN A 376 -36.47 37.71 -12.19
N GLY A 377 -35.65 37.21 -11.27
CA GLY A 377 -35.82 35.91 -10.61
C GLY A 377 -36.47 36.05 -9.24
N TYR A 378 -35.95 36.97 -8.43
CA TYR A 378 -36.39 37.17 -7.05
C TYR A 378 -36.69 38.67 -6.83
N SER A 379 -37.84 38.97 -6.19
CA SER A 379 -38.14 40.35 -5.77
C SER A 379 -37.36 40.75 -4.52
N ASP A 380 -37.23 42.08 -4.29
CA ASP A 380 -36.60 42.59 -3.06
C ASP A 380 -37.30 42.09 -1.79
N GLU A 381 -38.62 41.87 -1.83
CA GLU A 381 -39.38 41.33 -0.71
C GLU A 381 -38.96 39.86 -0.41
N GLU A 382 -38.79 39.06 -1.43
CA GLU A 382 -38.38 37.65 -1.30
C GLU A 382 -36.93 37.52 -0.79
N ILE A 383 -36.04 38.32 -1.33
CA ILE A 383 -34.66 38.43 -0.84
C ILE A 383 -34.62 38.80 0.65
N ASN A 384 -35.46 39.73 1.08
CA ASN A 384 -35.60 40.10 2.48
C ASN A 384 -36.21 38.99 3.32
N LEU A 385 -37.16 38.21 2.79
CA LEU A 385 -37.72 37.03 3.49
C LEU A 385 -36.66 35.93 3.70
N PHE A 386 -35.81 35.66 2.71
CA PHE A 386 -34.64 34.79 2.86
C PHE A 386 -33.68 35.30 3.96
N ARG A 387 -33.32 36.62 3.90
CA ARG A 387 -32.37 37.22 4.83
C ARG A 387 -32.87 37.24 6.27
N ASN A 388 -34.16 37.47 6.46
CA ASN A 388 -34.80 37.54 7.77
C ASN A 388 -35.30 36.18 8.30
N GLY A 389 -35.30 35.11 7.49
CA GLY A 389 -35.76 33.78 7.88
C GLY A 389 -37.24 33.72 8.28
N THR A 390 -38.06 34.56 7.72
CA THR A 390 -39.49 34.76 8.16
C THR A 390 -40.34 33.76 7.45
N LYS A 391 -40.39 32.89 6.93
CA LYS A 391 -41.14 31.82 6.30
C LYS A 391 -40.19 30.74 5.81
N PRO A 392 -39.55 30.04 6.69
CA PRO A 392 -38.43 29.17 6.34
C PRO A 392 -38.79 27.98 5.42
N ASP A 393 -40.08 27.62 5.31
CA ASP A 393 -40.51 26.61 4.37
C ASP A 393 -40.60 27.08 2.92
N LEU A 394 -40.74 28.39 2.72
CA LEU A 394 -40.80 29.04 1.39
C LEU A 394 -39.48 29.74 1.05
N TYR A 395 -38.85 30.34 2.05
CA TYR A 395 -37.64 31.16 1.92
C TYR A 395 -36.56 30.65 2.90
N PRO A 396 -36.06 29.42 2.69
CA PRO A 396 -35.07 28.83 3.56
C PRO A 396 -33.67 29.43 3.33
N ASN A 397 -32.77 29.18 4.28
CA ASN A 397 -31.33 29.32 4.09
C ASN A 397 -30.68 27.99 4.49
N THR A 398 -30.53 27.08 3.55
CA THR A 398 -30.04 25.72 3.82
C THR A 398 -28.54 25.65 3.54
N ASN A 399 -27.76 25.38 4.58
CA ASN A 399 -26.36 24.98 4.42
C ASN A 399 -26.28 23.46 4.25
N TRP A 400 -26.13 23.01 3.01
CA TRP A 400 -26.08 21.60 2.69
C TRP A 400 -24.82 20.91 3.22
N VAL A 401 -23.70 21.62 3.30
CA VAL A 401 -22.45 21.08 3.84
C VAL A 401 -22.63 20.76 5.32
N ASP A 402 -23.15 21.67 6.13
CA ASP A 402 -23.38 21.47 7.58
C ASP A 402 -24.40 20.35 7.86
N LEU A 403 -25.38 20.17 6.96
CA LEU A 403 -26.40 19.13 7.12
C LEU A 403 -25.88 17.72 6.81
N LEU A 404 -24.90 17.58 5.93
CA LEU A 404 -24.53 16.31 5.34
C LEU A 404 -23.16 15.82 5.75
N PHE A 405 -22.32 16.71 6.29
CA PHE A 405 -21.00 16.37 6.81
C PHE A 405 -20.96 16.44 8.33
N ASP A 406 -20.17 15.56 8.91
CA ASP A 406 -19.81 15.66 10.31
C ASP A 406 -18.49 16.43 10.41
N ASP A 407 -18.43 17.45 11.26
CA ASP A 407 -17.23 18.26 11.48
C ASP A 407 -16.05 17.41 11.95
N TRP A 408 -16.34 16.43 12.80
CA TRP A 408 -15.36 15.53 13.38
C TRP A 408 -15.83 14.10 13.35
N THR A 409 -14.96 13.22 12.90
CA THR A 409 -15.20 11.78 12.90
C THR A 409 -14.05 11.04 13.57
N ALA A 410 -14.35 9.85 14.09
CA ALA A 410 -13.39 9.05 14.81
C ALA A 410 -12.70 8.01 13.91
N THR A 411 -11.41 7.80 14.15
CA THR A 411 -10.68 6.66 13.62
C THR A 411 -9.93 5.95 14.73
N THR A 412 -9.87 4.63 14.69
CA THR A 412 -9.08 3.84 15.62
C THR A 412 -8.25 2.80 14.89
N LYS A 413 -7.02 2.60 15.36
CA LYS A 413 -6.13 1.53 14.89
C LYS A 413 -5.62 0.75 16.08
N HIS A 414 -5.60 -0.57 15.95
CA HIS A 414 -5.03 -1.48 16.95
C HIS A 414 -4.19 -2.52 16.24
N SER A 415 -2.96 -2.72 16.70
CA SER A 415 -2.05 -3.72 16.16
C SER A 415 -1.42 -4.50 17.30
N LEU A 416 -1.47 -5.82 17.23
CA LEU A 416 -0.89 -6.74 18.19
C LEU A 416 0.07 -7.67 17.47
N ASN A 417 1.35 -7.63 17.81
CA ASN A 417 2.38 -8.40 17.16
C ASN A 417 3.11 -9.31 18.14
N PHE A 418 3.41 -10.49 17.68
CA PHE A 418 4.19 -11.52 18.36
C PHE A 418 5.39 -11.89 17.50
N SER A 419 6.59 -11.81 18.03
CA SER A 419 7.82 -12.13 17.32
C SER A 419 8.71 -12.95 18.24
N GLY A 420 9.38 -13.95 17.70
CA GLY A 420 10.29 -14.78 18.49
C GLY A 420 10.74 -16.03 17.76
N GLY A 421 11.48 -16.88 18.48
CA GLY A 421 11.91 -18.16 17.94
C GLY A 421 13.24 -18.65 18.48
N THR A 422 13.75 -19.63 17.81
CA THR A 422 15.07 -20.22 18.03
C THR A 422 15.86 -20.17 16.72
N LYS A 423 17.15 -20.48 16.74
CA LYS A 423 17.96 -20.61 15.52
C LYS A 423 17.32 -21.53 14.46
N LYS A 424 16.51 -22.50 14.89
CA LYS A 424 15.86 -23.47 13.98
C LYS A 424 14.46 -23.09 13.52
N LEU A 425 13.73 -22.31 14.30
CA LEU A 425 12.37 -21.92 13.99
C LEU A 425 12.13 -20.49 14.46
N ARG A 426 11.81 -19.61 13.54
CA ARG A 426 11.49 -18.20 13.79
C ARG A 426 10.09 -17.90 13.29
N TYR A 427 9.36 -17.08 14.03
CA TYR A 427 7.99 -16.72 13.66
C TYR A 427 7.70 -15.26 13.97
N PHE A 428 6.84 -14.69 13.15
CA PHE A 428 6.16 -13.42 13.37
C PHE A 428 4.67 -13.62 13.15
N ALA A 429 3.83 -13.10 14.03
CA ALA A 429 2.38 -13.07 13.87
C ALA A 429 1.87 -11.68 14.23
N GLY A 430 1.20 -11.03 13.30
CA GLY A 430 0.59 -9.70 13.46
C GLY A 430 -0.91 -9.76 13.26
N LEU A 431 -1.65 -9.10 14.16
CA LEU A 431 -3.09 -8.90 14.09
C LEU A 431 -3.38 -7.40 14.08
N GLY A 432 -4.11 -6.92 13.08
CA GLY A 432 -4.48 -5.52 12.95
C GLY A 432 -6.00 -5.34 12.88
N TYR A 433 -6.49 -4.27 13.49
CA TYR A 433 -7.86 -3.80 13.39
C TYR A 433 -7.89 -2.30 13.15
N VAL A 434 -8.70 -1.86 12.20
CA VAL A 434 -8.95 -0.45 11.91
C VAL A 434 -10.46 -0.24 11.85
N TYR A 435 -10.93 0.78 12.54
CA TYR A 435 -12.26 1.35 12.35
C TYR A 435 -12.12 2.80 11.93
N ASP A 436 -12.76 3.17 10.84
CA ASP A 436 -12.68 4.49 10.23
C ASP A 436 -14.06 4.96 9.79
N THR A 437 -14.46 6.13 10.25
CA THR A 437 -15.72 6.77 9.86
C THR A 437 -15.41 7.90 8.87
N GLU A 438 -16.13 7.98 7.77
CA GLU A 438 -16.03 9.09 6.82
C GLU A 438 -16.74 10.35 7.38
N ASN A 439 -16.31 11.55 6.98
CA ASN A 439 -17.00 12.79 7.36
C ASN A 439 -18.38 12.92 6.68
N ILE A 440 -18.61 12.24 5.56
CA ILE A 440 -19.94 12.02 5.01
C ILE A 440 -20.64 10.97 5.87
N ARG A 441 -21.83 11.31 6.37
CA ARG A 441 -22.59 10.47 7.31
C ARG A 441 -22.90 9.08 6.78
N ASN A 442 -23.16 8.16 7.70
CA ASN A 442 -23.60 6.78 7.44
C ASN A 442 -22.60 5.93 6.65
N ARG A 443 -21.31 6.26 6.71
CA ARG A 443 -20.24 5.50 6.04
C ARG A 443 -19.15 5.12 7.02
N ASP A 444 -19.02 3.83 7.28
CA ASP A 444 -17.95 3.31 8.09
C ASP A 444 -17.17 2.19 7.38
N THR A 445 -15.91 2.11 7.72
CA THR A 445 -15.00 1.08 7.21
C THR A 445 -14.38 0.33 8.39
N ARG A 446 -14.44 -1.00 8.34
CA ARG A 446 -13.78 -1.91 9.28
C ARG A 446 -12.79 -2.77 8.54
N ARG A 447 -11.55 -2.81 9.01
CA ARG A 447 -10.50 -3.61 8.40
C ARG A 447 -9.86 -4.52 9.42
N TYR A 448 -9.68 -5.76 9.05
CA TYR A 448 -8.99 -6.80 9.82
C TYR A 448 -7.78 -7.27 9.04
N ASN A 449 -6.63 -7.34 9.69
CA ASN A 449 -5.37 -7.78 9.12
C ASN A 449 -4.83 -8.96 9.91
N LEU A 450 -4.32 -9.98 9.20
CA LEU A 450 -3.51 -11.06 9.74
C LEU A 450 -2.24 -11.17 8.89
N ASN A 451 -1.08 -11.17 9.54
CA ASN A 451 0.20 -11.46 8.93
C ASN A 451 0.92 -12.53 9.75
N LEU A 452 1.24 -13.66 9.13
CA LEU A 452 1.96 -14.76 9.76
C LEU A 452 3.16 -15.12 8.88
N ASN A 453 4.37 -15.03 9.42
CA ASN A 453 5.60 -15.42 8.77
C ASN A 453 6.31 -16.46 9.64
N VAL A 454 6.71 -17.56 9.03
CA VAL A 454 7.44 -18.66 9.69
C VAL A 454 8.63 -19.06 8.83
N ALA A 455 9.79 -19.16 9.44
CA ALA A 455 11.00 -19.69 8.80
C ALA A 455 11.60 -20.80 9.66
N SER A 456 11.94 -21.93 9.04
CA SER A 456 12.52 -23.08 9.71
C SER A 456 13.79 -23.54 9.02
N ASP A 457 14.92 -23.49 9.74
CA ASP A 457 16.18 -24.08 9.31
C ASP A 457 16.18 -25.57 9.68
N VAL A 458 15.67 -26.40 8.75
CA VAL A 458 15.52 -27.85 8.95
C VAL A 458 16.88 -28.50 9.06
N THR A 459 17.81 -28.05 8.23
CA THR A 459 19.24 -28.42 8.25
C THR A 459 20.07 -27.18 7.92
N ASP A 460 21.38 -27.25 8.04
CA ASP A 460 22.30 -26.16 7.68
C ASP A 460 22.24 -25.80 6.19
N TRP A 461 21.76 -26.69 5.35
CA TRP A 461 21.64 -26.52 3.90
C TRP A 461 20.21 -26.36 3.39
N LEU A 462 19.18 -26.46 4.27
CA LEU A 462 17.77 -26.36 3.89
C LEU A 462 16.99 -25.50 4.87
N THR A 463 16.43 -24.41 4.36
CA THR A 463 15.48 -23.53 5.06
C THR A 463 14.12 -23.59 4.37
N PHE A 464 13.04 -23.81 5.14
CA PHE A 464 11.66 -23.61 4.68
C PHE A 464 11.10 -22.29 5.19
N ARG A 465 10.30 -21.64 4.33
CA ARG A 465 9.56 -20.42 4.65
C ARG A 465 8.09 -20.59 4.32
N GLY A 466 7.24 -20.11 5.19
CA GLY A 466 5.79 -20.03 4.97
C GLY A 466 5.27 -18.66 5.40
N SER A 467 4.38 -18.08 4.59
CA SER A 467 3.74 -16.80 4.89
C SER A 467 2.25 -16.88 4.59
N VAL A 468 1.46 -16.28 5.46
CA VAL A 468 0.02 -16.08 5.26
C VAL A 468 -0.30 -14.63 5.58
N LYS A 469 -0.88 -13.94 4.61
CA LYS A 469 -1.40 -12.59 4.77
C LYS A 469 -2.88 -12.60 4.41
N TYR A 470 -3.71 -12.08 5.30
CA TYR A 470 -5.15 -11.96 5.08
C TYR A 470 -5.61 -10.58 5.49
N ILE A 471 -6.39 -9.95 4.63
CA ILE A 471 -6.97 -8.64 4.83
C ILE A 471 -8.45 -8.73 4.49
N GLN A 472 -9.31 -8.36 5.41
CA GLN A 472 -10.74 -8.17 5.15
C GLN A 472 -11.10 -6.72 5.42
N ARG A 473 -11.70 -6.05 4.44
CA ARG A 473 -12.24 -4.70 4.56
C ARG A 473 -13.73 -4.74 4.30
N ASN A 474 -14.51 -4.29 5.26
CA ASN A 474 -15.94 -4.10 5.14
C ASN A 474 -16.22 -2.60 5.09
N LYS A 475 -16.93 -2.16 4.08
CA LYS A 475 -17.44 -0.80 3.96
C LYS A 475 -18.97 -0.88 3.91
N ASP A 476 -19.58 -0.46 4.99
CA ASP A 476 -21.04 -0.41 5.12
C ASP A 476 -21.50 1.02 4.87
N VAL A 477 -22.58 1.15 4.11
CA VAL A 477 -23.26 2.41 3.82
C VAL A 477 -24.73 2.18 4.11
N ASP A 478 -25.27 2.86 5.11
CA ASP A 478 -26.66 2.84 5.46
C ASP A 478 -27.34 4.12 4.95
N GLY A 479 -28.46 3.98 4.24
CA GLY A 479 -29.11 5.04 3.49
C GLY A 479 -28.57 5.19 2.07
N GLY A 480 -29.17 6.04 1.27
CA GLY A 480 -28.67 6.42 -0.05
C GLY A 480 -27.40 7.28 0.09
N THR A 481 -26.65 7.34 -0.97
CA THR A 481 -25.41 8.15 -1.04
C THR A 481 -25.56 9.22 -2.09
N PRO A 482 -25.90 10.47 -1.73
CA PRO A 482 -25.79 11.57 -2.68
C PRO A 482 -24.34 11.69 -3.14
N SER A 483 -24.14 12.03 -4.41
CA SER A 483 -22.80 12.35 -4.89
C SER A 483 -22.30 13.63 -4.22
N PHE A 484 -20.99 13.74 -4.05
CA PHE A 484 -20.39 14.96 -3.53
C PHE A 484 -20.77 16.18 -4.40
N ASP A 485 -20.75 16.02 -5.71
CA ASP A 485 -21.13 17.06 -6.66
C ASP A 485 -22.57 17.52 -6.44
N ASN A 486 -23.53 16.60 -6.22
CA ASN A 486 -24.90 16.94 -5.94
C ASN A 486 -25.08 17.79 -4.67
N ILE A 487 -24.22 17.59 -3.67
CA ILE A 487 -24.27 18.37 -2.42
C ILE A 487 -23.88 19.83 -2.68
N LEU A 488 -22.87 20.05 -3.52
CA LEU A 488 -22.35 21.39 -3.81
C LEU A 488 -23.18 22.19 -4.79
N ILE A 489 -23.95 21.54 -5.67
CA ILE A 489 -24.76 22.22 -6.68
C ILE A 489 -26.19 22.54 -6.23
N VAL A 490 -26.63 22.01 -5.08
CA VAL A 490 -27.98 22.33 -4.57
C VAL A 490 -27.99 23.75 -4.00
N PRO A 491 -28.84 24.65 -4.53
CA PRO A 491 -28.95 26.00 -4.00
C PRO A 491 -29.41 26.03 -2.54
N SER A 492 -28.88 27.00 -1.79
CA SER A 492 -29.32 27.28 -0.41
C SER A 492 -30.78 27.73 -0.29
N THR A 493 -31.41 28.10 -1.42
CA THR A 493 -32.83 28.44 -1.52
C THR A 493 -33.77 27.26 -1.44
N PHE A 494 -33.29 26.01 -1.42
CA PHE A 494 -34.12 24.81 -1.22
C PHE A 494 -34.19 24.38 0.23
N VAL A 495 -35.40 24.07 0.72
CA VAL A 495 -35.60 23.57 2.08
C VAL A 495 -35.26 22.09 2.16
N ALA A 496 -34.46 21.70 3.14
CA ALA A 496 -34.13 20.30 3.38
C ALA A 496 -35.31 19.53 4.01
N ARG A 497 -35.94 20.14 5.04
CA ARG A 497 -37.19 19.65 5.66
C ARG A 497 -38.10 20.82 5.96
N GLN A 498 -39.39 20.62 5.69
CA GLN A 498 -40.43 21.59 6.01
C GLN A 498 -40.76 21.56 7.52
N SER A 499 -41.37 22.66 8.02
CA SER A 499 -41.80 22.72 9.43
C SER A 499 -42.85 21.64 9.80
N THR A 500 -43.57 21.06 8.85
CA THR A 500 -44.47 19.93 8.99
C THR A 500 -43.73 18.60 9.21
N GLY A 501 -42.41 18.56 8.98
CA GLY A 501 -41.61 17.35 9.01
C GLY A 501 -41.48 16.62 7.66
N GLU A 502 -42.23 17.08 6.63
CA GLU A 502 -42.11 16.54 5.28
C GLU A 502 -40.79 16.94 4.61
N TRP A 503 -40.41 16.21 3.58
CA TRP A 503 -39.22 16.52 2.83
C TRP A 503 -39.40 17.80 1.98
N GLY A 504 -38.35 18.58 1.93
CA GLY A 504 -38.30 19.72 1.00
C GLY A 504 -38.13 19.25 -0.43
N SER A 505 -38.64 20.06 -1.34
CA SER A 505 -38.61 19.81 -2.77
C SER A 505 -38.31 21.06 -3.55
N VAL A 506 -38.25 20.95 -4.86
CA VAL A 506 -38.09 22.11 -5.77
C VAL A 506 -39.19 23.18 -5.66
N GLU A 507 -40.33 22.81 -5.06
CA GLU A 507 -41.40 23.83 -4.82
C GLU A 507 -41.09 24.74 -3.64
N SER A 508 -40.14 24.42 -2.78
CA SER A 508 -39.79 25.27 -1.64
C SER A 508 -38.86 26.41 -1.99
N GLY A 509 -38.55 26.64 -3.27
CA GLY A 509 -37.79 27.76 -3.79
C GLY A 509 -38.45 28.32 -5.03
N HIS A 510 -38.03 29.50 -5.46
CA HIS A 510 -38.58 30.19 -6.65
C HIS A 510 -38.27 29.46 -7.97
N GLU A 511 -37.33 28.56 -7.96
CA GLU A 511 -36.83 27.85 -9.14
C GLU A 511 -37.61 26.56 -9.35
N ALA A 512 -38.90 26.71 -9.63
CA ALA A 512 -39.80 25.60 -9.92
C ALA A 512 -39.52 24.88 -11.24
N SER A 513 -38.58 25.30 -12.01
CA SER A 513 -38.37 24.77 -13.35
C SER A 513 -37.07 24.05 -13.55
N GLY A 514 -37.09 22.73 -13.33
CA GLY A 514 -36.35 21.78 -14.17
C GLY A 514 -34.82 21.85 -14.25
N THR A 515 -34.14 22.76 -13.61
CA THR A 515 -32.69 22.87 -13.62
C THR A 515 -32.02 22.12 -12.48
N PHE A 516 -32.75 21.77 -11.44
CA PHE A 516 -32.22 20.98 -10.32
C PHE A 516 -32.51 19.49 -10.52
N VAL A 517 -31.50 18.76 -10.97
CA VAL A 517 -31.59 17.33 -11.32
C VAL A 517 -31.28 16.40 -10.12
N GLY A 518 -30.85 16.91 -8.98
CA GLY A 518 -30.22 16.11 -7.95
C GLY A 518 -31.14 15.53 -6.85
N GLY A 519 -32.38 16.00 -6.72
CA GLY A 519 -33.20 15.64 -5.57
C GLY A 519 -32.66 16.17 -4.24
N ASN A 520 -33.38 15.97 -3.15
CA ASN A 520 -32.97 16.43 -1.83
C ASN A 520 -31.86 15.53 -1.25
N PRO A 521 -30.61 16.01 -1.09
CA PRO A 521 -29.50 15.17 -0.62
C PRO A 521 -29.70 14.62 0.79
N LEU A 522 -30.35 15.40 1.68
CA LEU A 522 -30.62 14.93 3.05
C LEU A 522 -31.63 13.79 3.06
N ARG A 523 -32.62 13.80 2.16
CA ARG A 523 -33.56 12.71 2.00
C ARG A 523 -32.85 11.42 1.59
N ALA A 524 -31.87 11.50 0.72
CA ALA A 524 -31.10 10.34 0.28
C ALA A 524 -30.48 9.57 1.46
N TYR A 525 -29.94 10.27 2.47
CA TYR A 525 -29.42 9.62 3.68
C TYR A 525 -30.46 8.95 4.57
N SER A 526 -31.70 9.39 4.47
CA SER A 526 -32.79 8.97 5.37
C SER A 526 -33.64 7.84 4.78
N THR A 527 -33.21 7.26 3.66
CA THR A 527 -33.86 6.13 3.02
C THR A 527 -33.47 4.80 3.64
N ASN A 528 -34.27 3.75 3.37
CA ASN A 528 -33.93 2.38 3.72
C ASN A 528 -32.95 1.74 2.71
N ASP A 529 -32.31 2.54 1.87
CA ASP A 529 -31.25 2.08 0.98
C ASP A 529 -30.06 1.61 1.80
N TRP A 530 -29.34 0.65 1.30
CA TRP A 530 -28.10 0.24 1.92
C TRP A 530 -27.16 -0.42 0.91
N SER A 531 -25.86 -0.34 1.18
CA SER A 531 -24.83 -1.03 0.43
C SER A 531 -23.79 -1.62 1.38
N LYS A 532 -23.46 -2.88 1.19
CA LYS A 532 -22.45 -3.62 1.95
C LYS A 532 -21.39 -4.12 1.01
N ASN A 533 -20.19 -3.59 1.19
CA ASN A 533 -19.03 -3.96 0.41
C ASN A 533 -18.05 -4.74 1.27
N THR A 534 -17.70 -5.94 0.85
CA THR A 534 -16.67 -6.73 1.48
C THR A 534 -15.55 -7.00 0.47
N ILE A 535 -14.32 -6.67 0.85
CA ILE A 535 -13.11 -7.02 0.10
C ILE A 535 -12.30 -7.97 0.97
N GLU A 536 -12.02 -9.15 0.44
CA GLU A 536 -11.14 -10.13 1.05
C GLU A 536 -9.90 -10.31 0.18
N ASN A 537 -8.74 -10.02 0.75
CA ASN A 537 -7.45 -10.24 0.12
C ASN A 537 -6.69 -11.31 0.91
N SER A 538 -6.23 -12.34 0.24
CA SER A 538 -5.40 -13.36 0.86
C SER A 538 -4.17 -13.67 0.02
N MET A 539 -3.04 -13.89 0.68
CA MET A 539 -1.79 -14.28 0.05
C MET A 539 -1.16 -15.40 0.88
N TYR A 540 -0.86 -16.49 0.21
CA TYR A 540 -0.24 -17.67 0.79
C TYR A 540 1.05 -17.94 0.04
N GLU A 541 2.14 -18.03 0.77
CA GLU A 541 3.47 -18.26 0.22
C GLU A 541 4.11 -19.46 0.87
N LEU A 542 4.74 -20.28 0.07
CA LEU A 542 5.62 -21.35 0.51
C LEU A 542 6.92 -21.27 -0.27
N GLY A 543 8.03 -21.30 0.44
CA GLY A 543 9.35 -21.21 -0.15
C GLY A 543 10.35 -22.10 0.54
N PHE A 544 11.44 -22.38 -0.18
CA PHE A 544 12.60 -23.07 0.37
C PHE A 544 13.89 -22.47 -0.18
N ASP A 545 14.94 -22.52 0.63
CA ASP A 545 16.29 -22.19 0.24
C ASP A 545 17.17 -23.40 0.43
N LEU A 546 17.81 -23.85 -0.65
CA LEU A 546 18.80 -24.92 -0.67
C LEU A 546 20.20 -24.29 -0.79
N LYS A 547 21.13 -24.67 0.09
CA LYS A 547 22.52 -24.26 0.09
C LYS A 547 23.43 -25.47 -0.19
N PRO A 548 23.46 -25.96 -1.44
CA PRO A 548 24.23 -27.16 -1.77
C PRO A 548 25.75 -26.93 -1.70
N LEU A 549 26.16 -25.68 -1.85
CA LEU A 549 27.54 -25.20 -1.71
C LEU A 549 27.54 -23.92 -0.86
N LYS A 550 28.66 -23.59 -0.24
CA LYS A 550 28.81 -22.43 0.65
C LYS A 550 28.33 -21.12 0.03
N ASP A 551 28.60 -20.91 -1.27
CA ASP A 551 28.38 -19.65 -1.97
C ASP A 551 27.20 -19.73 -2.97
N LEU A 552 26.45 -20.84 -2.99
CA LEU A 552 25.31 -21.08 -3.88
C LEU A 552 24.03 -21.28 -3.07
N VAL A 553 23.03 -20.44 -3.35
CA VAL A 553 21.68 -20.56 -2.80
C VAL A 553 20.70 -20.80 -3.95
N ILE A 554 19.93 -21.86 -3.87
CA ILE A 554 18.83 -22.16 -4.81
C ILE A 554 17.53 -21.94 -4.05
N THR A 555 16.72 -21.01 -4.52
CA THR A 555 15.43 -20.66 -3.93
C THR A 555 14.30 -21.13 -4.83
N GLY A 556 13.32 -21.79 -4.23
CA GLY A 556 12.05 -22.07 -4.85
C GLY A 556 10.92 -21.44 -4.05
N GLN A 557 9.97 -20.79 -4.73
CA GLN A 557 8.84 -20.08 -4.12
C GLN A 557 7.57 -20.31 -4.91
N GLY A 558 6.49 -20.63 -4.23
CA GLY A 558 5.14 -20.69 -4.78
C GLY A 558 4.22 -19.73 -4.01
N THR A 559 3.51 -18.88 -4.72
CA THR A 559 2.57 -17.91 -4.14
C THR A 559 1.19 -18.08 -4.75
N TYR A 560 0.17 -18.11 -3.93
CA TYR A 560 -1.22 -18.02 -4.34
C TYR A 560 -1.84 -16.79 -3.69
N LYS A 561 -2.29 -15.83 -4.52
CA LYS A 561 -3.04 -14.65 -4.09
C LYS A 561 -4.47 -14.76 -4.57
N SER A 562 -5.43 -14.42 -3.71
CA SER A 562 -6.85 -14.30 -4.04
C SER A 562 -7.38 -12.96 -3.57
N TYR A 563 -8.10 -12.31 -4.45
CA TYR A 563 -8.92 -11.15 -4.16
C TYR A 563 -10.38 -11.52 -4.39
N GLU A 564 -11.25 -11.20 -3.45
CA GLU A 564 -12.68 -11.39 -3.60
C GLU A 564 -13.41 -10.11 -3.18
N TYR A 565 -14.19 -9.57 -4.10
CA TYR A 565 -15.05 -8.41 -3.87
C TYR A 565 -16.50 -8.86 -3.91
N LYS A 566 -17.23 -8.51 -2.89
CA LYS A 566 -18.68 -8.70 -2.81
C LYS A 566 -19.34 -7.37 -2.49
N ASN A 567 -20.22 -6.93 -3.36
CA ASN A 567 -21.11 -5.82 -3.12
C ASN A 567 -22.53 -6.33 -3.12
N LYS A 568 -23.30 -5.91 -2.13
CA LYS A 568 -24.74 -6.14 -2.07
C LYS A 568 -25.39 -4.81 -1.75
N ALA A 569 -26.20 -4.31 -2.68
CA ALA A 569 -26.87 -3.03 -2.58
C ALA A 569 -28.38 -3.20 -2.71
N TYR A 570 -29.12 -2.45 -1.94
CA TYR A 570 -30.56 -2.39 -1.99
C TYR A 570 -31.03 -0.95 -2.13
N VAL A 571 -31.98 -0.72 -3.02
CA VAL A 571 -32.66 0.55 -3.23
C VAL A 571 -34.10 0.37 -2.82
N SER A 572 -34.56 1.16 -1.86
CA SER A 572 -35.91 1.05 -1.27
C SER A 572 -37.01 1.74 -2.09
N LEU A 573 -38.22 1.41 -1.83
CA LEU A 573 -39.37 2.22 -2.28
C LEU A 573 -39.33 3.59 -1.61
N LYS A 574 -39.76 4.60 -2.35
CA LYS A 574 -39.86 5.98 -1.85
C LYS A 574 -41.12 6.60 -2.42
N ASP A 575 -41.97 7.09 -1.55
CA ASP A 575 -43.15 7.85 -1.99
C ASP A 575 -42.72 9.16 -2.63
N ASP A 576 -43.54 9.67 -3.54
CA ASP A 576 -43.36 11.03 -4.02
C ASP A 576 -43.53 12.04 -2.89
N VAL A 577 -42.77 13.15 -2.93
CA VAL A 577 -42.84 14.17 -1.90
C VAL A 577 -44.17 14.93 -2.03
N PRO A 578 -44.93 15.13 -0.94
CA PRO A 578 -46.12 15.96 -0.96
C PRO A 578 -45.80 17.39 -1.36
N SER A 579 -46.64 17.99 -2.23
CA SER A 579 -46.50 19.38 -2.60
C SER A 579 -46.83 20.28 -1.41
N PHE A 580 -45.96 21.20 -1.06
CA PHE A 580 -46.17 22.20 -0.03
C PHE A 580 -47.11 23.34 -0.54
N LEU A 581 -46.95 23.72 -1.82
CA LEU A 581 -47.77 24.78 -2.42
C LEU A 581 -49.18 24.35 -2.77
N ASN A 582 -49.37 23.07 -3.09
CA ASN A 582 -50.65 22.50 -3.51
C ASN A 582 -51.05 21.33 -2.61
N PRO A 583 -51.60 21.59 -1.40
CA PRO A 583 -52.01 20.55 -0.46
C PRO A 583 -52.89 19.46 -1.08
N GLY A 584 -52.51 18.17 -0.85
CA GLY A 584 -53.21 17.01 -1.39
C GLY A 584 -52.70 16.53 -2.75
N THR A 585 -51.67 17.17 -3.31
CA THR A 585 -50.94 16.69 -4.49
C THR A 585 -49.52 16.23 -4.12
N VAL A 586 -48.90 15.53 -5.01
CA VAL A 586 -47.52 15.11 -4.87
C VAL A 586 -46.68 15.61 -6.04
N ILE A 587 -45.37 15.78 -5.81
CA ILE A 587 -44.39 16.16 -6.83
C ILE A 587 -43.92 14.90 -7.52
N GLY A 588 -44.42 14.66 -8.73
CA GLY A 588 -44.11 13.46 -9.49
C GLY A 588 -42.60 13.34 -9.79
N GLY A 589 -42.11 12.11 -9.80
CA GLY A 589 -40.72 11.82 -10.09
C GLY A 589 -39.74 12.00 -8.90
N THR A 590 -40.23 12.44 -7.74
CA THR A 590 -39.40 12.53 -6.51
C THR A 590 -39.34 11.22 -5.76
N GLY A 591 -40.22 10.27 -6.03
CA GLY A 591 -40.29 8.94 -5.46
C GLY A 591 -39.50 7.89 -6.24
N ASN A 592 -39.49 6.68 -5.70
CA ASN A 592 -39.03 5.48 -6.38
C ASN A 592 -40.09 4.40 -6.21
N THR A 593 -40.71 4.03 -7.30
CA THR A 593 -41.85 3.08 -7.30
C THR A 593 -41.40 1.63 -7.41
N THR A 594 -40.14 1.37 -7.60
CA THR A 594 -39.58 0.04 -7.77
C THR A 594 -38.35 -0.14 -6.90
N ASN A 595 -38.46 -0.98 -5.88
CA ASN A 595 -37.30 -1.37 -5.11
C ASN A 595 -36.43 -2.38 -5.88
N SER A 596 -35.16 -2.41 -5.58
CA SER A 596 -34.23 -3.31 -6.27
C SER A 596 -33.09 -3.74 -5.37
N MET A 597 -32.59 -4.93 -5.63
CA MET A 597 -31.38 -5.44 -5.02
C MET A 597 -30.42 -5.91 -6.10
N GLU A 598 -29.16 -5.51 -5.97
CA GLU A 598 -28.06 -5.94 -6.81
C GLU A 598 -26.99 -6.61 -5.98
N VAL A 599 -26.47 -7.71 -6.50
CA VAL A 599 -25.31 -8.42 -5.94
C VAL A 599 -24.25 -8.53 -7.01
N ASN A 600 -23.11 -7.93 -6.74
CA ASN A 600 -21.92 -8.02 -7.57
C ASN A 600 -20.86 -8.85 -6.83
N TRP A 601 -20.33 -9.82 -7.52
CA TRP A 601 -19.23 -10.64 -7.04
C TRP A 601 -18.12 -10.65 -8.08
N LYS A 602 -16.90 -10.37 -7.62
CA LYS A 602 -15.70 -10.43 -8.43
C LYS A 602 -14.63 -11.18 -7.67
N LYS A 603 -14.03 -12.15 -8.32
CA LYS A 603 -12.92 -12.88 -7.75
C LYS A 603 -11.80 -12.97 -8.76
N HIS A 604 -10.59 -12.64 -8.36
CA HIS A 604 -9.41 -13.00 -9.12
C HIS A 604 -8.40 -13.75 -8.28
N SER A 605 -7.73 -14.67 -8.92
CA SER A 605 -6.66 -15.45 -8.35
C SER A 605 -5.39 -15.31 -9.18
N PHE A 606 -4.28 -15.28 -8.48
CA PHE A 606 -2.97 -15.13 -9.05
C PHE A 606 -2.03 -16.18 -8.48
N LEU A 607 -1.56 -17.08 -9.33
CA LEU A 607 -0.64 -18.15 -8.96
C LEU A 607 0.73 -17.85 -9.57
N THR A 608 1.76 -17.81 -8.73
CA THR A 608 3.13 -17.58 -9.17
C THR A 608 4.03 -18.69 -8.69
N TYR A 609 4.90 -19.19 -9.55
CA TYR A 609 6.02 -20.05 -9.20
C TYR A 609 7.31 -19.40 -9.65
N THR A 610 8.27 -19.29 -8.72
CA THR A 610 9.59 -18.71 -9.01
C THR A 610 10.66 -19.70 -8.55
N GLY A 611 11.62 -19.98 -9.42
CA GLY A 611 12.81 -20.74 -9.13
C GLY A 611 14.04 -19.92 -9.51
N MET A 612 15.02 -19.83 -8.61
CA MET A 612 16.24 -19.07 -8.87
C MET A 612 17.45 -19.66 -8.19
N ALA A 613 18.62 -19.40 -8.76
CA ALA A 613 19.91 -19.74 -8.21
C ALA A 613 20.78 -18.48 -8.10
N ASN A 614 21.33 -18.23 -6.94
CA ASN A 614 22.22 -17.12 -6.67
C ASN A 614 23.57 -17.67 -6.22
N TYR A 615 24.64 -17.32 -6.96
CA TYR A 615 26.02 -17.67 -6.64
C TYR A 615 26.78 -16.37 -6.29
N SER A 616 27.39 -16.32 -5.10
CA SER A 616 28.12 -15.15 -4.61
C SER A 616 29.56 -15.52 -4.25
N LEU A 617 30.53 -14.87 -4.85
CA LEU A 617 31.95 -15.11 -4.65
C LEU A 617 32.65 -13.79 -4.29
N THR A 618 33.32 -13.75 -3.14
CA THR A 618 34.20 -12.66 -2.76
C THR A 618 35.62 -13.19 -2.61
N LYS A 619 36.53 -12.66 -3.43
CA LYS A 619 37.95 -13.05 -3.41
C LYS A 619 38.84 -11.81 -3.58
N ASN A 620 39.61 -11.52 -2.54
CA ASN A 620 40.51 -10.34 -2.49
C ASN A 620 39.73 -9.04 -2.79
N ILE A 621 40.08 -8.38 -3.92
CA ILE A 621 39.48 -7.12 -4.37
C ILE A 621 38.24 -7.32 -5.27
N HIS A 622 37.82 -8.54 -5.50
CA HIS A 622 36.69 -8.89 -6.39
C HIS A 622 35.55 -9.44 -5.60
N SER A 623 34.36 -8.88 -5.80
CA SER A 623 33.10 -9.45 -5.35
C SER A 623 32.18 -9.63 -6.55
N LEU A 624 31.70 -10.85 -6.77
CA LEU A 624 30.82 -11.21 -7.88
C LEU A 624 29.58 -11.92 -7.32
N SER A 625 28.40 -11.47 -7.74
CA SER A 625 27.14 -12.19 -7.52
C SER A 625 26.44 -12.40 -8.84
N VAL A 626 26.03 -13.63 -9.11
CA VAL A 626 25.31 -14.04 -10.31
C VAL A 626 24.00 -14.69 -9.92
N LEU A 627 22.90 -14.15 -10.39
CA LEU A 627 21.57 -14.69 -10.20
C LEU A 627 20.99 -15.10 -11.54
N ALA A 628 20.38 -16.29 -11.60
CA ALA A 628 19.59 -16.74 -12.74
C ALA A 628 18.28 -17.36 -12.24
N GLY A 629 17.18 -17.11 -12.92
CA GLY A 629 15.89 -17.57 -12.48
C GLY A 629 14.85 -17.70 -13.58
N VAL A 630 13.78 -18.39 -13.22
CA VAL A 630 12.58 -18.59 -14.05
C VAL A 630 11.35 -18.27 -13.21
N SER A 631 10.31 -17.73 -13.84
CA SER A 631 9.01 -17.55 -13.19
C SER A 631 7.87 -17.92 -14.13
N TYR A 632 6.81 -18.46 -13.54
CA TYR A 632 5.54 -18.74 -14.20
C TYR A 632 4.41 -18.10 -13.44
N GLU A 633 3.49 -17.47 -14.15
CA GLU A 633 2.34 -16.78 -13.59
C GLU A 633 1.06 -17.19 -14.30
N HIS A 634 0.01 -17.35 -13.53
CA HIS A 634 -1.34 -17.59 -14.03
C HIS A 634 -2.34 -16.71 -13.27
N TYR A 635 -2.99 -15.83 -13.99
CA TYR A 635 -4.08 -14.99 -13.52
C TYR A 635 -5.39 -15.51 -14.06
N GLN A 636 -6.41 -15.50 -13.21
CA GLN A 636 -7.78 -15.83 -13.56
C GLN A 636 -8.72 -14.88 -12.82
N GLU A 637 -9.67 -14.30 -13.54
CA GLU A 637 -10.72 -13.44 -13.00
C GLU A 637 -12.08 -14.01 -13.37
N GLU A 638 -13.01 -13.97 -12.46
CA GLU A 638 -14.40 -14.35 -12.64
C GLU A 638 -15.30 -13.28 -11.99
N THR A 639 -16.33 -12.87 -12.72
CA THR A 639 -17.33 -11.92 -12.25
C THR A 639 -18.72 -12.52 -12.35
N LEU A 640 -19.59 -12.17 -11.41
CA LEU A 640 -21.00 -12.51 -11.40
C LEU A 640 -21.79 -11.30 -10.89
N MET A 641 -22.79 -10.91 -11.66
CA MET A 641 -23.77 -9.93 -11.25
C MET A 641 -25.16 -10.54 -11.30
N ALA A 642 -25.99 -10.23 -10.29
CA ALA A 642 -27.38 -10.59 -10.30
C ALA A 642 -28.18 -9.47 -9.65
N SER A 643 -29.32 -9.11 -10.26
CA SER A 643 -30.25 -8.13 -9.70
C SER A 643 -31.68 -8.61 -9.81
N ARG A 644 -32.50 -8.18 -8.87
CA ARG A 644 -33.95 -8.32 -8.91
C ARG A 644 -34.63 -7.04 -8.43
N GLN A 645 -35.83 -6.85 -8.90
CA GLN A 645 -36.73 -5.76 -8.51
C GLN A 645 -38.00 -6.32 -7.89
N ASP A 646 -38.87 -5.42 -7.41
CA ASP A 646 -40.19 -5.75 -6.90
C ASP A 646 -40.13 -6.71 -5.70
N PHE A 647 -39.49 -6.25 -4.64
CA PHE A 647 -39.47 -6.94 -3.34
C PHE A 647 -40.73 -6.62 -2.53
N PRO A 648 -41.32 -7.60 -1.82
CA PRO A 648 -42.54 -7.38 -1.03
C PRO A 648 -42.38 -6.37 0.12
N ALA A 649 -41.21 -6.19 0.64
CA ALA A 649 -40.89 -5.19 1.67
C ALA A 649 -39.36 -4.91 1.73
N ASP A 650 -39.00 -3.75 2.28
CA ASP A 650 -37.61 -3.32 2.43
C ASP A 650 -36.77 -4.18 3.41
N SER A 651 -37.46 -4.95 4.27
CA SER A 651 -36.81 -5.85 5.23
C SER A 651 -36.16 -7.09 4.61
N PHE A 652 -36.50 -7.42 3.35
CA PHE A 652 -35.91 -8.58 2.69
C PHE A 652 -34.44 -8.28 2.28
N SER A 653 -33.55 -9.19 2.65
CA SER A 653 -32.15 -9.10 2.35
C SER A 653 -31.64 -10.22 1.42
N ASP A 654 -32.52 -10.96 0.75
CA ASP A 654 -32.19 -12.05 -0.14
C ASP A 654 -32.81 -11.84 -1.52
N LEU A 655 -31.98 -12.01 -2.59
CA LEU A 655 -32.44 -11.88 -3.98
C LEU A 655 -33.67 -12.76 -4.31
N SER A 656 -33.79 -13.92 -3.66
CA SER A 656 -34.88 -14.85 -3.93
C SER A 656 -36.27 -14.27 -3.66
N ALA A 657 -36.35 -13.22 -2.83
CA ALA A 657 -37.61 -12.56 -2.48
C ALA A 657 -38.14 -11.60 -3.57
N GLY A 658 -37.32 -11.17 -4.50
CA GLY A 658 -37.72 -10.31 -5.60
C GLY A 658 -38.35 -11.07 -6.77
N ALA A 659 -38.88 -10.34 -7.75
CA ALA A 659 -39.53 -10.88 -8.94
C ALA A 659 -38.71 -11.96 -9.65
N THR A 660 -39.38 -12.93 -10.23
CA THR A 660 -38.76 -14.11 -10.87
C THR A 660 -38.97 -14.14 -12.39
N SER A 661 -39.59 -13.11 -12.97
CA SER A 661 -39.95 -13.10 -14.40
C SER A 661 -39.76 -11.72 -15.04
N GLY A 662 -39.61 -11.72 -16.37
CA GLY A 662 -39.54 -10.50 -17.18
C GLY A 662 -38.25 -9.73 -17.08
N ALA A 663 -38.33 -8.43 -17.35
CA ALA A 663 -37.17 -7.50 -17.27
C ALA A 663 -36.78 -7.15 -15.82
N LEU A 664 -37.55 -7.61 -14.84
CA LEU A 664 -37.36 -7.31 -13.40
C LEU A 664 -36.21 -8.10 -12.75
N TYR A 665 -35.60 -9.01 -13.47
CA TYR A 665 -34.38 -9.68 -13.01
C TYR A 665 -33.30 -9.64 -14.11
N GLN A 666 -32.08 -9.48 -13.67
CA GLN A 666 -30.91 -9.49 -14.55
C GLN A 666 -29.79 -10.36 -13.95
N ASN A 667 -29.00 -10.93 -14.80
CA ASN A 667 -27.77 -11.62 -14.40
C ASN A 667 -26.72 -11.49 -15.50
N GLY A 668 -25.47 -11.53 -15.12
CA GLY A 668 -24.35 -11.50 -16.03
C GLY A 668 -23.13 -12.15 -15.40
N SER A 669 -22.30 -12.76 -16.21
CA SER A 669 -21.03 -13.30 -15.75
C SER A 669 -19.95 -13.15 -16.83
N SER A 670 -18.73 -13.00 -16.39
CA SER A 670 -17.58 -13.05 -17.30
C SER A 670 -16.43 -13.82 -16.65
N MET A 671 -15.56 -14.36 -17.50
CA MET A 671 -14.35 -15.05 -17.07
C MET A 671 -13.22 -14.68 -18.01
N GLN A 672 -12.06 -14.35 -17.44
CA GLN A 672 -10.86 -14.06 -18.22
C GLN A 672 -9.61 -14.60 -17.54
N GLU A 673 -8.61 -14.94 -18.34
CA GLU A 673 -7.33 -15.43 -17.86
C GLU A 673 -6.17 -14.94 -18.72
N TYR A 674 -5.00 -14.88 -18.11
CA TYR A 674 -3.74 -14.80 -18.86
C TYR A 674 -2.64 -15.58 -18.14
N LYS A 675 -1.59 -15.91 -18.90
CA LYS A 675 -0.40 -16.61 -18.41
C LYS A 675 0.84 -15.88 -18.85
N MET A 676 1.84 -15.89 -18.00
CA MET A 676 3.15 -15.33 -18.33
C MET A 676 4.25 -16.31 -17.90
N PHE A 677 5.30 -16.35 -18.71
CA PHE A 677 6.50 -17.14 -18.44
C PHE A 677 7.73 -16.27 -18.66
N SER A 678 8.70 -16.37 -17.76
CA SER A 678 9.86 -15.48 -17.78
C SER A 678 11.16 -16.20 -17.45
N TYR A 679 12.24 -15.75 -18.13
CA TYR A 679 13.62 -15.99 -17.75
C TYR A 679 14.25 -14.69 -17.30
N PHE A 680 15.06 -14.71 -16.24
CA PHE A 680 15.74 -13.53 -15.77
C PHE A 680 17.11 -13.85 -15.18
N GLY A 681 18.02 -12.87 -15.24
CA GLY A 681 19.36 -12.98 -14.68
C GLY A 681 19.93 -11.63 -14.30
N ARG A 682 20.83 -11.63 -13.32
CA ARG A 682 21.56 -10.45 -12.85
C ARG A 682 22.98 -10.81 -12.54
N ILE A 683 23.89 -9.93 -12.91
CA ILE A 683 25.31 -9.99 -12.57
C ILE A 683 25.66 -8.71 -11.83
N ASN A 684 26.13 -8.82 -10.60
CA ASN A 684 26.71 -7.74 -9.82
C ASN A 684 28.20 -8.00 -9.65
N TYR A 685 29.02 -7.03 -10.03
CA TYR A 685 30.46 -7.09 -9.88
C TYR A 685 31.00 -5.83 -9.21
N THR A 686 31.70 -6.02 -8.12
CA THR A 686 32.38 -4.94 -7.37
C THR A 686 33.86 -5.17 -7.41
N LEU A 687 34.60 -4.15 -7.85
CA LEU A 687 36.06 -4.14 -7.91
C LEU A 687 36.64 -3.14 -6.88
N MET A 688 37.50 -3.63 -6.00
CA MET A 688 38.19 -2.84 -4.95
C MET A 688 37.26 -2.07 -4.01
N ASP A 689 35.98 -2.49 -3.88
CA ASP A 689 34.91 -1.75 -3.19
C ASP A 689 34.72 -0.30 -3.69
N ARG A 690 35.12 0.02 -4.92
CA ARG A 690 35.06 1.34 -5.54
C ARG A 690 34.25 1.37 -6.81
N TYR A 691 34.49 0.41 -7.69
CA TYR A 691 33.84 0.34 -9.00
C TYR A 691 32.79 -0.74 -8.98
N LEU A 692 31.56 -0.31 -9.18
CA LEU A 692 30.36 -1.14 -9.10
C LEU A 692 29.78 -1.30 -10.51
N PHE A 693 29.44 -2.52 -10.90
CA PHE A 693 28.80 -2.83 -12.19
C PHE A 693 27.64 -3.78 -11.95
N GLU A 694 26.52 -3.47 -12.55
CA GLU A 694 25.35 -4.34 -12.56
C GLU A 694 24.82 -4.50 -13.99
N ALA A 695 24.47 -5.72 -14.37
CA ALA A 695 23.80 -6.03 -15.62
C ALA A 695 22.61 -6.96 -15.32
N ASN A 696 21.45 -6.59 -15.82
CA ASN A 696 20.24 -7.40 -15.74
C ASN A 696 19.75 -7.74 -17.15
N PHE A 697 19.18 -8.90 -17.29
CA PHE A 697 18.49 -9.34 -18.48
C PHE A 697 17.21 -10.08 -18.11
N ARG A 698 16.12 -9.74 -18.76
CA ARG A 698 14.87 -10.44 -18.62
C ARG A 698 14.19 -10.66 -19.97
N ALA A 699 13.61 -11.83 -20.12
CA ALA A 699 12.77 -12.20 -21.25
C ALA A 699 11.41 -12.67 -20.74
N ASP A 700 10.35 -11.99 -21.12
CA ASP A 700 8.97 -12.28 -20.73
C ASP A 700 8.15 -12.72 -21.93
N ALA A 701 7.36 -13.78 -21.77
CA ALA A 701 6.36 -14.24 -22.74
C ALA A 701 4.97 -14.14 -22.15
N SER A 702 4.06 -13.42 -22.79
CA SER A 702 2.69 -13.24 -22.35
C SER A 702 1.66 -13.80 -23.33
N SER A 703 0.61 -14.46 -22.80
CA SER A 703 -0.52 -14.93 -23.59
C SER A 703 -1.43 -13.79 -24.11
N ARG A 704 -1.17 -12.55 -23.71
CA ARG A 704 -1.90 -11.35 -24.20
C ARG A 704 -1.50 -10.94 -25.62
N PHE A 705 -0.44 -11.55 -26.16
CA PHE A 705 0.06 -11.27 -27.50
C PHE A 705 -0.02 -12.48 -28.40
N TYR A 706 -0.12 -12.22 -29.70
CA TYR A 706 -0.05 -13.26 -30.72
C TYR A 706 1.33 -13.95 -30.72
N ALA A 707 1.41 -15.16 -31.25
CA ALA A 707 2.57 -16.04 -31.12
C ALA A 707 3.91 -15.35 -31.45
N ASP A 708 3.96 -14.55 -32.51
CA ASP A 708 5.18 -13.91 -33.03
C ASP A 708 5.64 -12.72 -32.19
N ASN A 709 4.73 -12.05 -31.46
CA ASN A 709 4.99 -10.89 -30.61
C ASN A 709 4.97 -11.22 -29.11
N ARG A 710 4.90 -12.51 -28.77
CA ARG A 710 4.72 -12.98 -27.38
C ARG A 710 5.90 -12.67 -26.48
N TRP A 711 7.13 -12.67 -27.02
CA TRP A 711 8.35 -12.46 -26.26
C TRP A 711 8.80 -11.00 -26.27
N GLY A 712 9.02 -10.44 -25.08
CA GLY A 712 9.69 -9.16 -24.87
C GLY A 712 11.05 -9.37 -24.21
N TYR A 713 12.05 -8.54 -24.57
CA TYR A 713 13.43 -8.63 -24.07
C TYR A 713 13.84 -7.30 -23.46
N PHE A 714 14.30 -7.33 -22.20
CA PHE A 714 14.50 -6.14 -21.38
C PHE A 714 15.89 -6.17 -20.71
N PRO A 715 16.94 -5.69 -21.41
CA PRO A 715 18.26 -5.51 -20.83
C PRO A 715 18.36 -4.22 -20.02
N SER A 716 19.17 -4.21 -18.95
CA SER A 716 19.57 -3.01 -18.22
C SER A 716 21.00 -3.12 -17.71
N PHE A 717 21.66 -1.96 -17.57
CA PHE A 717 23.05 -1.82 -17.10
C PHE A 717 23.14 -0.65 -16.15
N SER A 718 23.97 -0.78 -15.10
CA SER A 718 24.34 0.34 -14.27
C SER A 718 25.78 0.27 -13.81
N MET A 719 26.32 1.43 -13.50
CA MET A 719 27.68 1.62 -13.01
C MET A 719 27.65 2.57 -11.81
N GLY A 720 28.50 2.28 -10.83
CA GLY A 720 28.73 3.15 -9.69
C GLY A 720 30.22 3.34 -9.45
N TRP A 721 30.60 4.56 -9.08
CA TRP A 721 31.96 4.90 -8.67
C TRP A 721 31.92 5.52 -7.28
N ARG A 722 32.47 4.80 -6.29
CA ARG A 722 32.62 5.28 -4.92
C ARG A 722 33.89 6.15 -4.82
N ILE A 723 33.72 7.43 -5.13
CA ILE A 723 34.79 8.44 -5.17
C ILE A 723 35.44 8.57 -3.79
N SER A 724 34.67 8.50 -2.71
CA SER A 724 35.19 8.58 -1.33
C SER A 724 36.21 7.50 -1.00
N GLU A 725 36.16 6.33 -1.67
CA GLU A 725 37.09 5.22 -1.44
C GLU A 725 38.41 5.37 -2.18
N GLU A 726 38.53 6.38 -3.06
CA GLU A 726 39.75 6.61 -3.80
C GLU A 726 40.91 7.11 -2.92
N PRO A 727 42.18 6.75 -3.23
CA PRO A 727 43.32 7.15 -2.42
C PRO A 727 43.49 8.67 -2.27
N PHE A 728 43.08 9.44 -3.27
CA PHE A 728 43.15 10.91 -3.24
C PHE A 728 42.12 11.55 -2.32
N MET A 729 41.07 10.84 -1.95
CA MET A 729 40.00 11.30 -1.03
C MET A 729 40.30 11.02 0.45
N LYS A 730 41.34 10.27 0.76
CA LYS A 730 41.68 9.90 2.15
C LYS A 730 41.81 11.06 3.13
N SER A 731 42.37 12.21 2.64
CA SER A 731 42.51 13.42 3.45
C SER A 731 41.16 14.11 3.78
N MET A 732 40.09 13.81 3.03
CA MET A 732 38.77 14.41 3.19
C MET A 732 37.78 13.51 3.90
N ARG A 733 38.15 12.31 4.34
CA ARG A 733 37.27 11.35 5.01
C ARG A 733 36.66 11.85 6.31
N HIS A 734 37.25 12.84 6.96
CA HIS A 734 36.66 13.49 8.15
C HIS A 734 35.49 14.42 7.81
N ILE A 735 35.26 14.74 6.53
CA ILE A 735 34.16 15.57 6.05
C ILE A 735 33.25 14.72 5.17
N ILE A 736 33.81 13.90 4.30
CA ILE A 736 33.06 13.12 3.28
C ILE A 736 33.19 11.64 3.63
N ASP A 737 32.14 11.10 4.19
CA ASP A 737 32.05 9.68 4.57
C ASP A 737 31.77 8.80 3.36
N ASN A 738 30.86 9.27 2.51
CA ASN A 738 30.51 8.61 1.27
C ASN A 738 30.27 9.64 0.16
N LEU A 739 30.83 9.39 -0.99
CA LEU A 739 30.54 10.12 -2.23
C LEU A 739 30.54 9.12 -3.36
N LYS A 740 29.36 8.90 -3.94
CA LYS A 740 29.17 7.92 -4.99
C LYS A 740 28.47 8.55 -6.19
N PHE A 741 29.09 8.42 -7.35
CA PHE A 741 28.49 8.74 -8.65
C PHE A 741 27.91 7.47 -9.28
N ARG A 742 26.75 7.54 -9.88
CA ARG A 742 26.08 6.42 -10.52
C ARG A 742 25.40 6.81 -11.83
N VAL A 743 25.36 5.85 -12.74
CA VAL A 743 24.67 5.96 -14.03
C VAL A 743 23.96 4.64 -14.31
N SER A 744 22.72 4.72 -14.74
CA SER A 744 21.98 3.55 -15.20
C SER A 744 21.24 3.81 -16.50
N TYR A 745 21.11 2.76 -17.30
CA TYR A 745 20.28 2.72 -18.50
C TYR A 745 19.66 1.35 -18.64
N GLY A 746 18.38 1.32 -19.02
CA GLY A 746 17.73 0.06 -19.30
C GLY A 746 16.37 0.22 -19.96
N THR A 747 15.88 -0.90 -20.45
CA THR A 747 14.55 -0.99 -21.06
C THR A 747 13.67 -1.92 -20.24
N LEU A 748 12.40 -1.56 -20.11
CA LEU A 748 11.36 -2.30 -19.42
C LEU A 748 10.15 -2.43 -20.33
N GLY A 749 9.39 -3.51 -20.18
CA GLY A 749 8.12 -3.69 -20.87
C GLY A 749 6.93 -3.29 -20.03
N ASN A 750 5.78 -3.04 -20.66
CA ASN A 750 4.51 -2.90 -19.99
C ASN A 750 3.42 -3.70 -20.72
N ILE A 751 2.55 -4.36 -19.93
CA ILE A 751 1.39 -5.10 -20.41
C ILE A 751 0.07 -4.66 -19.77
N ASN A 752 0.10 -3.69 -18.86
CA ASN A 752 -1.07 -3.34 -18.03
C ASN A 752 -2.23 -2.81 -18.88
N ASN A 753 -1.93 -2.14 -19.97
CA ASN A 753 -2.93 -1.56 -20.88
C ASN A 753 -3.34 -2.50 -22.04
N VAL A 754 -2.87 -3.75 -22.04
CA VAL A 754 -3.23 -4.78 -23.03
C VAL A 754 -4.32 -5.67 -22.46
N GLY A 755 -5.46 -5.74 -23.11
CA GLY A 755 -6.53 -6.69 -22.75
C GLY A 755 -6.13 -8.15 -23.02
N ASN A 756 -6.73 -9.07 -22.27
CA ASN A 756 -6.34 -10.49 -22.34
C ASN A 756 -6.53 -11.13 -23.71
N TYR A 757 -7.40 -10.57 -24.54
CA TYR A 757 -7.79 -11.11 -25.86
C TYR A 757 -7.80 -10.03 -26.95
N ASP A 758 -7.07 -8.94 -26.78
CA ASP A 758 -7.09 -7.79 -27.71
C ASP A 758 -6.55 -8.11 -29.11
N TYR A 759 -5.76 -9.15 -29.23
CA TYR A 759 -5.25 -9.59 -30.53
C TYR A 759 -6.22 -10.50 -31.31
N PHE A 760 -7.31 -10.95 -30.66
CA PHE A 760 -8.37 -11.74 -31.30
C PHE A 760 -9.48 -10.86 -31.86
N GLN A 761 -10.14 -11.37 -32.88
CA GLN A 761 -11.42 -10.86 -33.34
C GLN A 761 -12.52 -11.19 -32.32
N ASN A 762 -13.20 -10.17 -31.82
CA ASN A 762 -14.24 -10.34 -30.83
C ASN A 762 -15.63 -10.18 -31.45
N TYR A 763 -16.56 -11.03 -31.00
CA TYR A 763 -17.95 -10.98 -31.41
C TYR A 763 -18.86 -10.66 -30.24
N SER A 764 -19.89 -9.84 -30.50
CA SER A 764 -20.94 -9.55 -29.53
C SER A 764 -22.29 -10.03 -30.05
N GLY A 765 -23.07 -10.64 -29.16
CA GLY A 765 -24.43 -11.09 -29.46
C GLY A 765 -25.48 -10.10 -28.94
N THR A 766 -25.41 -8.84 -29.39
CA THR A 766 -26.31 -7.78 -28.96
C THR A 766 -27.24 -7.38 -30.10
N GLY A 767 -28.53 -7.47 -29.86
CA GLY A 767 -29.57 -7.10 -30.81
C GLY A 767 -30.32 -8.30 -31.40
N TYR A 768 -31.43 -8.01 -32.01
CA TYR A 768 -32.27 -8.97 -32.70
C TYR A 768 -32.55 -8.45 -34.08
N TYR A 769 -32.62 -9.33 -35.05
CA TYR A 769 -33.05 -9.07 -36.40
C TYR A 769 -34.35 -9.86 -36.65
N SER A 770 -35.31 -9.23 -37.31
CA SER A 770 -36.56 -9.91 -37.65
C SER A 770 -36.46 -10.59 -39.01
N PHE A 771 -36.61 -11.89 -39.02
CA PHE A 771 -36.78 -12.68 -40.24
C PHE A 771 -38.20 -13.23 -40.22
N ASP A 772 -39.02 -12.78 -41.20
CA ASP A 772 -40.37 -13.27 -41.42
C ASP A 772 -41.17 -13.38 -40.10
N ASP A 773 -41.28 -12.24 -39.35
CA ASP A 773 -41.88 -12.11 -38.03
C ASP A 773 -41.26 -12.91 -36.90
N THR A 774 -40.10 -13.56 -37.15
CA THR A 774 -39.35 -14.28 -36.14
C THR A 774 -38.10 -13.49 -35.74
N SER A 775 -37.99 -13.19 -34.42
CA SER A 775 -36.83 -12.48 -33.88
C SER A 775 -35.65 -13.43 -33.77
N ALA A 776 -34.57 -13.15 -34.46
CA ALA A 776 -33.29 -13.89 -34.39
C ALA A 776 -32.23 -13.05 -33.74
N LYS A 777 -31.48 -13.64 -32.81
CA LYS A 777 -30.33 -12.97 -32.15
C LYS A 777 -29.23 -12.72 -33.18
N VAL A 778 -28.73 -11.48 -33.19
CA VAL A 778 -27.64 -11.08 -34.06
C VAL A 778 -26.30 -11.26 -33.36
N ILE A 779 -25.35 -11.84 -34.06
CA ILE A 779 -23.93 -11.87 -33.67
C ILE A 779 -23.19 -10.98 -34.69
N LYS A 780 -22.52 -9.93 -34.17
CA LYS A 780 -21.72 -9.03 -34.99
C LYS A 780 -20.28 -8.95 -34.44
N GLU A 781 -19.37 -8.62 -35.34
CA GLU A 781 -18.02 -8.25 -34.91
C GLU A 781 -18.07 -6.99 -34.04
N SER A 782 -17.47 -7.07 -32.89
CA SER A 782 -17.42 -5.93 -31.94
C SER A 782 -16.05 -5.26 -31.91
N LYS A 783 -14.98 -6.01 -32.20
CA LYS A 783 -13.60 -5.51 -32.26
C LYS A 783 -12.81 -6.34 -33.25
N PRO A 784 -12.15 -5.73 -34.25
CA PRO A 784 -11.32 -6.45 -35.22
C PRO A 784 -10.04 -6.98 -34.55
N ALA A 785 -9.49 -8.03 -35.10
CA ALA A 785 -8.23 -8.62 -34.69
C ALA A 785 -7.05 -7.68 -34.92
N ASN A 786 -6.10 -7.63 -33.95
CA ASN A 786 -4.80 -6.99 -34.18
C ASN A 786 -3.65 -7.94 -33.82
N PRO A 787 -3.21 -8.83 -34.73
CA PRO A 787 -2.09 -9.73 -34.48
C PRO A 787 -0.74 -9.04 -34.33
N SER A 788 -0.60 -7.77 -34.76
CA SER A 788 0.62 -6.99 -34.65
C SER A 788 0.84 -6.36 -33.30
N LEU A 789 -0.16 -6.47 -32.41
CA LEU A 789 -0.08 -5.95 -31.04
C LEU A 789 1.18 -6.45 -30.31
N SER A 790 1.95 -5.53 -29.75
CA SER A 790 3.24 -5.81 -29.14
C SER A 790 3.44 -5.10 -27.81
N TRP A 791 4.57 -5.37 -27.18
CA TRP A 791 4.96 -4.78 -25.90
C TRP A 791 5.16 -3.27 -25.99
N GLU A 792 4.57 -2.54 -25.09
CA GLU A 792 4.97 -1.17 -24.78
C GLU A 792 6.34 -1.18 -24.13
N LYS A 793 7.22 -0.23 -24.47
CA LYS A 793 8.60 -0.16 -24.01
C LYS A 793 8.87 1.16 -23.29
N VAL A 794 9.51 1.05 -22.13
CA VAL A 794 10.00 2.20 -21.36
C VAL A 794 11.52 2.13 -21.31
N ALA A 795 12.19 3.09 -21.92
CA ALA A 795 13.63 3.28 -21.82
C ALA A 795 13.92 4.38 -20.80
N LEU A 796 14.71 4.06 -19.80
CA LEU A 796 15.02 4.98 -18.71
C LEU A 796 16.54 5.12 -18.54
N THR A 797 16.98 6.38 -18.50
CA THR A 797 18.34 6.80 -18.17
C THR A 797 18.31 7.55 -16.85
N ASP A 798 19.24 7.24 -15.97
CA ASP A 798 19.37 7.91 -14.66
C ASP A 798 20.84 8.21 -14.39
N ILE A 799 21.13 9.43 -13.92
CA ILE A 799 22.45 9.87 -13.47
C ILE A 799 22.28 10.41 -12.06
N GLY A 800 22.99 9.83 -11.10
CA GLY A 800 22.84 10.13 -9.69
C GLY A 800 24.13 10.38 -8.95
N LEU A 801 24.01 11.16 -7.88
CA LEU A 801 25.06 11.43 -6.91
C LEU A 801 24.51 11.19 -5.50
N ASP A 802 25.16 10.31 -4.75
CA ASP A 802 24.85 10.04 -3.34
C ASP A 802 26.01 10.57 -2.50
N PHE A 803 25.71 11.25 -1.39
CA PHE A 803 26.71 11.77 -0.47
C PHE A 803 26.29 11.65 0.99
N ASP A 804 27.29 11.38 1.84
CA ASP A 804 27.16 11.41 3.30
C ASP A 804 28.34 12.22 3.84
N LEU A 805 28.05 13.19 4.70
CA LEU A 805 29.02 14.13 5.24
C LEU A 805 28.99 14.16 6.78
N TRP A 806 30.16 14.42 7.39
CA TRP A 806 30.33 14.64 8.83
C TRP A 806 29.81 13.48 9.69
N ASN A 807 30.26 12.26 9.41
CA ASN A 807 29.84 11.02 10.08
C ASN A 807 28.32 10.80 9.95
N GLY A 808 27.78 10.98 8.74
CA GLY A 808 26.36 10.75 8.44
C GLY A 808 25.40 11.82 8.98
N LYS A 809 25.93 12.96 9.50
CA LYS A 809 25.06 14.06 9.97
C LYS A 809 24.30 14.72 8.85
N LEU A 810 24.87 14.79 7.67
CA LEU A 810 24.19 15.28 6.47
C LEU A 810 24.29 14.23 5.38
N SER A 811 23.18 13.71 4.93
CA SER A 811 23.09 12.77 3.82
C SER A 811 22.15 13.29 2.74
N GLY A 812 22.44 12.98 1.48
CA GLY A 812 21.60 13.42 0.38
C GLY A 812 21.81 12.63 -0.90
N THR A 813 20.84 12.79 -1.80
CA THR A 813 20.85 12.22 -3.15
C THR A 813 20.42 13.28 -4.15
N ALA A 814 21.02 13.27 -5.32
CA ALA A 814 20.62 14.09 -6.46
C ALA A 814 20.57 13.22 -7.71
N ASP A 815 19.45 13.20 -8.40
CA ASP A 815 19.22 12.41 -9.59
C ASP A 815 18.73 13.30 -10.75
N TYR A 816 19.21 13.00 -11.95
CA TYR A 816 18.64 13.47 -13.20
C TYR A 816 18.19 12.28 -14.04
N TYR A 817 16.94 12.29 -14.48
CA TYR A 817 16.37 11.17 -15.22
C TYR A 817 15.76 11.60 -16.55
N ILE A 818 15.77 10.66 -17.51
CA ILE A 818 15.01 10.72 -18.75
C ILE A 818 14.30 9.39 -18.93
N LYS A 819 12.96 9.42 -19.00
CA LYS A 819 12.09 8.27 -19.20
C LYS A 819 11.34 8.44 -20.52
N ASN A 820 11.65 7.61 -21.52
CA ASN A 820 10.96 7.58 -22.81
C ASN A 820 10.08 6.33 -22.88
N THR A 821 8.77 6.52 -23.01
CA THR A 821 7.82 5.45 -23.27
C THR A 821 7.49 5.46 -24.76
N SER A 822 7.59 4.31 -25.41
CA SER A 822 7.28 4.10 -26.82
C SER A 822 6.33 2.93 -27.00
N ASP A 823 5.74 2.84 -28.20
CA ASP A 823 4.80 1.78 -28.53
C ASP A 823 3.58 1.78 -27.60
N ILE A 824 3.16 2.96 -27.08
CA ILE A 824 2.02 3.12 -26.18
C ILE A 824 0.74 2.73 -26.93
N LEU A 825 -0.12 1.98 -26.25
CA LEU A 825 -1.38 1.53 -26.80
C LEU A 825 -2.42 2.65 -26.81
N LEU A 826 -2.96 2.90 -28.00
CA LEU A 826 -4.05 3.84 -28.21
C LEU A 826 -5.10 3.20 -29.11
N ALA A 827 -6.37 3.39 -28.78
CA ALA A 827 -7.48 3.00 -29.62
C ALA A 827 -7.85 4.19 -30.51
N TYR A 828 -7.69 4.04 -31.82
CA TYR A 828 -8.14 5.05 -32.78
C TYR A 828 -9.60 4.86 -33.10
N ASN A 829 -10.34 5.94 -33.15
CA ASN A 829 -11.69 5.91 -33.66
C ASN A 829 -11.70 5.50 -35.13
N VAL A 830 -12.45 4.46 -35.43
CA VAL A 830 -12.70 4.03 -36.82
C VAL A 830 -13.95 4.73 -37.34
N PRO A 831 -14.00 5.07 -38.64
CA PRO A 831 -15.19 5.68 -39.21
C PRO A 831 -16.44 4.82 -38.96
N LEU A 832 -17.56 5.45 -38.68
CA LEU A 832 -18.83 4.77 -38.36
C LEU A 832 -19.32 3.89 -39.49
N GLU A 833 -18.94 4.22 -40.75
CA GLU A 833 -19.27 3.49 -41.96
C GLU A 833 -18.70 2.06 -41.95
N THR A 834 -17.68 1.81 -41.14
CA THR A 834 -17.12 0.44 -41.03
C THR A 834 -18.04 -0.52 -40.27
N GLY A 835 -19.04 -0.01 -39.57
CA GLY A 835 -19.93 -0.80 -38.70
C GLY A 835 -19.26 -1.37 -37.43
N ILE A 836 -17.99 -1.02 -37.19
CA ILE A 836 -17.20 -1.45 -36.01
C ILE A 836 -17.49 -0.53 -34.83
N SER A 837 -17.94 -1.11 -33.74
CA SER A 837 -18.31 -0.32 -32.54
C SER A 837 -17.12 0.02 -31.65
N ASN A 838 -16.04 -0.77 -31.67
CA ASN A 838 -14.86 -0.58 -30.81
C ASN A 838 -13.59 -0.58 -31.64
N ALA A 839 -12.82 0.48 -31.54
CA ALA A 839 -11.54 0.59 -32.20
C ALA A 839 -10.53 -0.46 -31.71
N PRO A 840 -9.72 -1.06 -32.61
CA PRO A 840 -8.60 -1.91 -32.17
C PRO A 840 -7.51 -1.06 -31.52
N SER A 841 -6.92 -1.57 -30.43
CA SER A 841 -5.74 -0.95 -29.82
C SER A 841 -4.53 -1.12 -30.75
N GLN A 842 -3.70 -0.08 -30.87
CA GLN A 842 -2.49 -0.06 -31.69
C GLN A 842 -1.31 0.52 -30.91
N ASN A 843 -0.09 0.07 -31.18
CA ASN A 843 1.14 0.56 -30.58
C ASN A 843 1.66 1.77 -31.37
N VAL A 844 1.34 2.98 -30.95
CA VAL A 844 1.55 4.17 -31.79
C VAL A 844 2.10 5.39 -31.07
N ALA A 845 1.72 5.65 -29.81
CA ALA A 845 2.09 6.87 -29.14
C ALA A 845 3.43 6.79 -28.42
N LYS A 846 4.06 7.96 -28.20
CA LYS A 846 5.29 8.11 -27.43
C LYS A 846 5.19 9.27 -26.47
N VAL A 847 5.76 9.08 -25.26
CA VAL A 847 5.77 10.07 -24.19
C VAL A 847 7.16 10.14 -23.59
N ARG A 848 7.61 11.34 -23.27
CA ARG A 848 8.87 11.62 -22.59
C ARG A 848 8.60 12.29 -21.24
N ASN A 849 9.25 11.78 -20.19
CA ASN A 849 9.39 12.46 -18.91
C ASN A 849 10.86 12.73 -18.63
N ARG A 850 11.18 13.92 -18.17
CA ARG A 850 12.52 14.27 -17.71
C ARG A 850 12.43 15.15 -16.48
N GLY A 851 13.39 14.99 -15.57
CA GLY A 851 13.31 15.75 -14.34
C GLY A 851 14.51 15.61 -13.47
N PHE A 852 14.50 16.39 -12.40
CA PHE A 852 15.55 16.41 -11.40
C PHE A 852 14.93 16.07 -10.04
N GLU A 853 15.59 15.22 -9.26
CA GLU A 853 15.20 14.82 -7.91
C GLU A 853 16.33 15.17 -6.95
N PHE A 854 15.98 15.75 -5.82
CA PHE A 854 16.92 16.05 -4.75
C PHE A 854 16.32 15.70 -3.39
N ALA A 855 17.07 15.01 -2.55
CA ALA A 855 16.72 14.75 -1.16
C ALA A 855 17.88 15.08 -0.25
N LEU A 856 17.59 15.66 0.90
CA LEU A 856 18.56 16.02 1.92
C LEU A 856 18.04 15.65 3.29
N THR A 857 18.84 14.97 4.09
CA THR A 857 18.52 14.64 5.48
C THR A 857 19.64 15.10 6.39
N HIS A 858 19.29 15.86 7.41
CA HIS A 858 20.19 16.28 8.48
C HIS A 858 19.80 15.58 9.79
N ARG A 859 20.78 14.89 10.40
CA ARG A 859 20.62 14.23 11.70
C ARG A 859 21.68 14.78 12.65
N ASN A 860 21.27 15.10 13.87
CA ASN A 860 22.26 15.50 14.88
C ASN A 860 21.68 15.25 16.30
N THR A 861 22.59 15.14 17.27
CA THR A 861 22.24 15.10 18.71
C THR A 861 22.89 16.30 19.39
N ILE A 862 22.10 17.10 20.07
CA ILE A 862 22.56 18.27 20.83
C ILE A 862 22.17 18.04 22.30
N GLY A 863 23.15 17.71 23.13
CA GLY A 863 22.89 17.28 24.49
C GLY A 863 22.06 15.99 24.51
N GLU A 864 20.89 16.01 25.13
CA GLU A 864 19.96 14.86 25.21
C GLU A 864 18.95 14.82 24.06
N VAL A 865 18.93 15.81 23.18
CA VAL A 865 17.96 15.94 22.10
C VAL A 865 18.54 15.44 20.79
N SER A 866 18.01 14.34 20.29
CA SER A 866 18.28 13.84 18.94
C SER A 866 17.19 14.29 17.97
N TYR A 867 17.57 14.78 16.80
CA TYR A 867 16.64 15.22 15.77
C TYR A 867 17.06 14.78 14.38
N MET A 868 16.07 14.62 13.51
CA MET A 868 16.23 14.37 12.10
C MET A 868 15.32 15.31 11.32
N VAL A 869 15.85 16.01 10.33
CA VAL A 869 15.10 16.87 9.42
C VAL A 869 15.41 16.42 8.00
N SER A 870 14.36 16.08 7.25
CA SER A 870 14.48 15.67 5.85
C SER A 870 13.67 16.61 4.97
N ALA A 871 14.21 16.93 3.81
CA ALA A 871 13.54 17.69 2.76
C ALA A 871 13.82 17.04 1.41
N ASN A 872 12.83 17.07 0.53
CA ASN A 872 13.01 16.61 -0.84
C ASN A 872 12.25 17.52 -1.82
N ILE A 873 12.74 17.55 -3.07
CA ILE A 873 12.10 18.23 -4.18
C ILE A 873 12.33 17.43 -5.45
N ALA A 874 11.31 17.35 -6.29
CA ALA A 874 11.42 16.75 -7.61
C ALA A 874 10.72 17.63 -8.65
N THR A 875 11.36 17.74 -9.82
CA THR A 875 10.76 18.37 -11.00
C THR A 875 10.38 17.30 -12.00
N ASN A 876 9.36 17.55 -12.79
CA ASN A 876 8.97 16.67 -13.88
C ASN A 876 8.47 17.51 -15.06
N ASN A 877 9.03 17.28 -16.23
CA ASN A 877 8.53 17.80 -17.49
C ASN A 877 8.03 16.63 -18.33
N ASN A 878 6.72 16.61 -18.58
CA ASN A 878 6.03 15.59 -19.34
C ASN A 878 5.70 16.10 -20.74
N GLU A 879 5.95 15.31 -21.79
CA GLU A 879 5.78 15.70 -23.17
C GLU A 879 5.31 14.50 -24.01
N ILE A 880 4.22 14.63 -24.73
CA ILE A 880 3.80 13.70 -25.78
C ILE A 880 4.68 13.98 -27.00
N THR A 881 5.52 13.02 -27.38
CA THR A 881 6.50 13.23 -28.46
C THR A 881 6.04 12.69 -29.80
N ASP A 882 5.03 11.86 -29.83
CA ASP A 882 4.48 11.27 -31.07
C ASP A 882 3.10 10.66 -30.78
N LEU A 883 2.12 10.97 -31.63
CA LEU A 883 0.80 10.34 -31.61
C LEU A 883 0.53 9.50 -32.88
N SER A 884 1.47 9.46 -33.82
CA SER A 884 1.35 8.79 -35.14
C SER A 884 0.14 9.22 -35.97
N SER A 885 -0.52 10.27 -35.61
CA SER A 885 -1.63 10.89 -36.33
C SER A 885 -1.41 12.40 -36.37
N SER A 886 -1.81 13.03 -37.45
CA SER A 886 -1.74 14.49 -37.55
C SER A 886 -2.84 15.21 -36.77
N ASN A 887 -3.73 14.49 -36.13
CA ASN A 887 -4.89 15.07 -35.46
C ASN A 887 -4.77 14.97 -33.93
N ASP A 888 -5.05 16.06 -33.24
CA ASP A 888 -5.23 16.13 -31.82
C ASP A 888 -6.36 15.21 -31.36
N ILE A 889 -6.21 14.58 -30.21
CA ILE A 889 -7.28 13.79 -29.59
C ILE A 889 -7.89 14.63 -28.48
N ILE A 890 -9.14 15.01 -28.66
CA ILE A 890 -9.86 15.85 -27.69
C ILE A 890 -10.87 14.97 -26.94
N ASN A 891 -10.76 14.90 -25.62
CA ASN A 891 -11.68 14.20 -24.74
C ASN A 891 -12.43 15.22 -23.90
N ASN A 892 -13.75 15.12 -23.84
CA ASN A 892 -14.54 15.95 -22.91
C ASN A 892 -14.19 15.58 -21.47
N LEU A 893 -14.17 16.56 -20.58
CA LEU A 893 -14.14 16.31 -19.14
C LEU A 893 -15.43 15.59 -18.75
N GLU A 894 -15.34 14.57 -17.90
CA GLU A 894 -16.47 13.72 -17.50
C GLU A 894 -17.62 14.50 -16.83
N ASN A 895 -17.40 15.72 -16.38
CA ASN A 895 -18.35 16.52 -15.59
C ASN A 895 -19.32 17.38 -16.42
N GLY A 896 -19.39 17.18 -17.72
CA GLY A 896 -20.54 17.62 -18.53
C GLY A 896 -20.72 19.13 -18.74
N HIS A 897 -19.95 20.01 -18.16
CA HIS A 897 -20.12 21.47 -18.28
C HIS A 897 -19.46 22.10 -19.52
N GLY A 898 -18.97 21.27 -20.46
CA GLY A 898 -18.69 21.68 -21.85
C GLY A 898 -17.56 22.68 -22.12
N VAL A 899 -17.04 23.40 -21.13
CA VAL A 899 -16.14 24.52 -21.34
C VAL A 899 -14.69 24.14 -21.44
N ALA A 900 -14.23 23.15 -20.66
CA ALA A 900 -12.87 22.63 -20.72
C ALA A 900 -12.83 21.19 -21.21
N LYS A 901 -11.77 20.83 -21.91
CA LYS A 901 -11.54 19.51 -22.49
C LYS A 901 -10.13 19.07 -22.14
N TYR A 902 -9.87 17.77 -22.11
CA TYR A 902 -8.50 17.27 -22.17
C TYR A 902 -8.08 17.15 -23.61
N ILE A 903 -6.84 17.53 -23.91
CA ILE A 903 -6.25 17.35 -25.22
C ILE A 903 -5.00 16.47 -25.13
N LEU A 904 -4.84 15.56 -26.07
CA LEU A 904 -3.58 14.90 -26.37
C LEU A 904 -3.05 15.51 -27.68
N ARG A 905 -1.95 16.24 -27.57
CA ARG A 905 -1.30 16.93 -28.69
C ARG A 905 0.21 16.71 -28.59
N GLU A 906 0.87 16.54 -29.71
CA GLU A 906 2.33 16.46 -29.75
C GLU A 906 2.96 17.75 -29.26
N GLY A 907 3.98 17.65 -28.42
CA GLY A 907 4.64 18.76 -27.74
C GLY A 907 4.03 19.15 -26.41
N GLU A 908 2.82 18.68 -26.09
CA GLU A 908 2.11 19.02 -24.86
C GLU A 908 2.19 17.92 -23.82
N SER A 909 1.85 18.24 -22.58
CA SER A 909 1.80 17.29 -21.47
C SER A 909 0.53 16.43 -21.49
N ILE A 910 0.62 15.19 -21.00
CA ILE A 910 -0.57 14.39 -20.72
C ILE A 910 -1.39 15.09 -19.64
N GLY A 911 -2.71 15.23 -19.87
CA GLY A 911 -3.62 15.91 -18.94
C GLY A 911 -3.65 17.43 -19.11
N SER A 912 -3.23 17.93 -20.27
CA SER A 912 -3.38 19.33 -20.63
C SER A 912 -4.84 19.70 -20.78
N PHE A 913 -5.25 20.78 -20.10
CA PHE A 913 -6.58 21.36 -20.23
C PHE A 913 -6.64 22.21 -21.49
N TYR A 914 -7.66 21.99 -22.29
CA TYR A 914 -7.89 22.67 -23.56
C TYR A 914 -9.17 23.48 -23.45
N GLY A 915 -9.03 24.79 -23.37
CA GLY A 915 -10.13 25.69 -23.12
C GLY A 915 -9.87 27.07 -23.74
N PHE A 916 -10.72 28.02 -23.38
CA PHE A 916 -10.58 29.40 -23.79
C PHE A 916 -9.77 30.16 -22.74
N GLU A 917 -8.86 31.01 -23.21
CA GLU A 917 -8.17 31.97 -22.36
C GLU A 917 -9.12 33.17 -22.11
N SER A 918 -9.16 33.64 -20.86
CA SER A 918 -10.03 34.77 -20.47
C SER A 918 -9.22 36.04 -20.25
N ASP A 919 -9.69 37.17 -20.74
CA ASP A 919 -9.17 38.53 -20.50
C ASP A 919 -10.14 39.36 -19.64
N GLY A 920 -10.73 38.73 -18.63
CA GLY A 920 -11.68 39.34 -17.72
C GLY A 920 -13.11 39.33 -18.25
N LEU A 921 -13.84 40.39 -17.94
CA LEU A 921 -15.25 40.54 -18.30
C LEU A 921 -15.44 41.72 -19.27
N TYR A 922 -16.42 41.63 -20.17
CA TYR A 922 -16.81 42.75 -21.01
C TYR A 922 -17.38 43.86 -20.19
N THR A 923 -16.93 45.10 -20.46
CA THR A 923 -17.53 46.31 -19.91
C THR A 923 -18.70 46.78 -20.78
N GLN A 924 -19.59 47.63 -20.23
CA GLN A 924 -20.68 48.22 -21.02
C GLN A 924 -20.12 49.08 -22.14
N GLU A 925 -19.00 49.82 -21.91
CA GLU A 925 -18.36 50.67 -22.91
C GLU A 925 -17.81 49.86 -24.10
N GLU A 926 -17.27 48.69 -23.88
CA GLU A 926 -16.82 47.77 -24.94
C GLU A 926 -17.99 47.23 -25.76
N ILE A 927 -19.08 46.81 -25.09
CA ILE A 927 -20.30 46.37 -25.77
C ILE A 927 -20.90 47.46 -26.63
N ASP A 928 -21.06 48.69 -26.08
CA ASP A 928 -21.62 49.83 -26.80
C ASP A 928 -20.73 50.25 -27.97
N ALA A 929 -19.44 50.07 -27.86
CA ALA A 929 -18.47 50.33 -28.95
C ALA A 929 -18.41 49.25 -30.01
N GLY A 930 -19.07 48.13 -29.78
CA GLY A 930 -18.98 46.95 -30.68
C GLY A 930 -17.64 46.20 -30.57
N HIS A 931 -16.87 46.40 -29.50
CA HIS A 931 -15.59 45.76 -29.23
C HIS A 931 -15.79 44.43 -28.50
N TYR A 932 -16.41 43.49 -29.15
CA TYR A 932 -16.68 42.16 -28.59
C TYR A 932 -16.56 41.06 -29.67
N TYR A 933 -16.45 39.84 -29.21
CA TYR A 933 -16.58 38.62 -30.03
C TYR A 933 -17.85 37.88 -29.65
N THR A 934 -18.51 37.26 -30.60
CA THR A 934 -19.65 36.36 -30.33
C THR A 934 -19.18 34.94 -29.98
N TYR A 935 -19.99 34.19 -29.24
CA TYR A 935 -19.74 32.77 -28.95
C TYR A 935 -21.07 32.01 -29.05
N GLY A 936 -21.07 30.90 -29.84
CA GLY A 936 -22.29 30.12 -30.08
C GLY A 936 -23.41 30.95 -30.74
N GLY A 937 -23.06 31.97 -31.53
CA GLY A 937 -24.00 32.87 -32.18
C GLY A 937 -24.64 33.88 -31.22
N VAL A 938 -24.18 33.98 -29.97
CA VAL A 938 -24.69 34.89 -28.96
C VAL A 938 -23.78 36.11 -28.85
N THR A 939 -24.36 37.32 -28.89
CA THR A 939 -23.68 38.55 -28.57
C THR A 939 -23.53 38.69 -27.06
N PRO A 940 -22.31 38.96 -26.53
CA PRO A 940 -22.12 39.06 -25.09
C PRO A 940 -22.77 40.32 -24.52
N ASN A 941 -23.09 40.31 -23.24
CA ASN A 941 -23.48 41.46 -22.46
C ASN A 941 -22.31 41.93 -21.55
N ALA A 942 -22.45 43.13 -21.00
CA ALA A 942 -21.53 43.57 -19.96
C ALA A 942 -21.57 42.61 -18.77
N GLY A 943 -20.40 42.20 -18.32
CA GLY A 943 -20.24 41.18 -17.27
C GLY A 943 -20.04 39.74 -17.78
N ASP A 944 -20.23 39.47 -19.08
CA ASP A 944 -19.90 38.17 -19.67
C ASP A 944 -18.38 38.00 -19.80
N THR A 945 -17.91 36.75 -19.76
CA THR A 945 -16.49 36.45 -19.89
C THR A 945 -15.97 36.83 -21.28
N LYS A 946 -14.90 37.62 -21.30
CA LYS A 946 -14.20 37.99 -22.53
C LYS A 946 -13.13 36.92 -22.85
N PHE A 947 -13.36 36.21 -23.93
CA PHE A 947 -12.39 35.20 -24.41
C PHE A 947 -11.38 35.84 -25.36
N VAL A 948 -10.12 35.39 -25.24
CA VAL A 948 -9.03 35.83 -26.12
C VAL A 948 -9.04 34.95 -27.38
N PRO A 949 -9.23 35.54 -28.58
CA PRO A 949 -9.13 34.78 -29.81
C PRO A 949 -7.68 34.32 -30.03
N GLN A 950 -7.50 33.11 -30.46
CA GLN A 950 -6.17 32.53 -30.81
C GLN A 950 -5.81 32.76 -32.28
N ARG A 951 -6.65 33.40 -33.02
CA ARG A 951 -6.50 33.80 -34.45
C ARG A 951 -6.85 35.29 -34.58
N GLU A 952 -6.46 35.90 -35.69
CA GLU A 952 -6.89 37.25 -35.98
C GLU A 952 -8.39 37.24 -36.29
N LEU A 953 -9.16 37.96 -35.47
CA LEU A 953 -10.59 38.19 -35.62
C LEU A 953 -10.90 39.69 -35.64
N ASP A 954 -11.83 40.10 -36.46
CA ASP A 954 -12.43 41.40 -36.40
C ASP A 954 -13.52 41.42 -35.31
N TRP A 955 -13.76 42.62 -34.75
CA TRP A 955 -14.84 42.80 -33.76
C TRP A 955 -16.20 42.40 -34.32
N GLY A 956 -16.96 41.65 -33.54
CA GLY A 956 -18.23 41.08 -33.94
C GLY A 956 -18.14 39.67 -34.55
N GLU A 957 -16.95 39.15 -34.86
CA GLU A 957 -16.78 37.78 -35.35
C GLU A 957 -16.92 36.76 -34.22
N GLU A 958 -17.08 35.50 -34.62
CA GLU A 958 -17.37 34.41 -33.68
C GLU A 958 -16.09 33.71 -33.19
N ILE A 959 -15.96 33.62 -31.86
CA ILE A 959 -15.07 32.71 -31.18
C ILE A 959 -15.58 31.26 -31.36
N THR A 960 -14.74 30.39 -31.80
CA THR A 960 -15.08 28.98 -32.07
C THR A 960 -14.15 28.03 -31.34
N ASP A 961 -14.41 26.73 -31.42
CA ASP A 961 -13.51 25.68 -30.84
C ASP A 961 -12.04 25.77 -31.36
N SER A 962 -11.80 26.47 -32.50
CA SER A 962 -10.44 26.73 -33.00
C SER A 962 -9.68 27.81 -32.21
N ASP A 963 -10.36 28.57 -31.37
CA ASP A 963 -9.77 29.57 -30.49
C ASP A 963 -9.46 29.01 -29.11
N ARG A 964 -9.59 27.72 -28.89
CA ARG A 964 -9.14 27.06 -27.68
C ARG A 964 -7.62 26.91 -27.66
N THR A 965 -7.05 27.04 -26.48
CA THR A 965 -5.61 26.87 -26.23
C THR A 965 -5.38 26.05 -24.97
N ILE A 966 -4.12 25.73 -24.68
CA ILE A 966 -3.74 25.06 -23.43
C ILE A 966 -3.83 26.08 -22.29
N ILE A 967 -4.73 25.83 -21.35
CA ILE A 967 -4.99 26.72 -20.20
C ILE A 967 -4.41 26.20 -18.90
N GLY A 968 -3.80 25.01 -18.90
CA GLY A 968 -3.17 24.39 -17.73
C GLY A 968 -2.92 22.90 -17.94
N CYS A 969 -2.43 22.25 -16.91
CA CYS A 969 -2.15 20.82 -16.93
C CYS A 969 -2.46 20.17 -15.57
N GLU A 970 -2.97 18.93 -15.59
CA GLU A 970 -3.21 18.12 -14.38
C GLU A 970 -1.90 17.63 -13.73
N VAL A 971 -0.85 17.46 -14.53
CA VAL A 971 0.45 16.95 -14.03
C VAL A 971 1.25 18.07 -13.41
N PRO A 972 1.67 17.96 -12.13
CA PRO A 972 2.45 19.00 -11.51
C PRO A 972 3.88 19.05 -12.08
N ASP A 973 4.43 20.25 -12.27
CA ASP A 973 5.79 20.48 -12.75
C ASP A 973 6.83 20.12 -11.68
N PHE A 974 6.47 20.22 -10.41
CA PHE A 974 7.33 19.88 -9.28
C PHE A 974 6.52 19.35 -8.08
N THR A 975 7.20 18.58 -7.26
CA THR A 975 6.69 18.06 -5.97
C THR A 975 7.74 18.27 -4.88
N TYR A 976 7.29 18.53 -3.66
CA TYR A 976 8.16 18.76 -2.51
C TYR A 976 7.62 18.10 -1.23
#